data_ab4d83727f7e58d051fea253d098a7e6
#
_entry.id   ab4d83727f7e58d051fea253d098a7e6
#
_cell.length_a   1.000
_cell.length_b   1.000
_cell.length_c   1.000
_cell.angle_alpha   90.00
_cell.angle_beta   90.00
_cell.angle_gamma   90.00
#
_symmetry.space_group_name_H-M   'P 1'
#
loop_
_entity.id
_entity.type
_entity.pdbx_description
1 polymer ?
#
loop_
_entity_poly.entity_id
_entity_poly.type
_entity_poly.pdbx_seq_one_letter_code
_entity_poly.pdbx_strand_id
1 'polypeptide(L)'
;MMKRNNFPFAAFYGLDNAKKAILIALVNPLAGGILVSGEKGAGKSVLLRGARELVDAPWIEVPVGVTEDRLFGGMDTEAAIQDGKKKLQAGLLEESNHGILYIDDVNLLRDELLSSILNVTESGIYKLERDGFSSENFFSGTVFATMNPDSGTLSAARLDKFGLFIQIENNFDTEERKEIIKRVLEFDNNGIVFRKKWEEETEKLKNKIKDAKDILKDVTVSPAMVQLAAVYTLKAHVAGHRADIYLIEAARALAALNERNYVLPKDLEKAAEFVLPHRMREMNAPESPEQTPPEEEKQQERENDQDSKENNQEQTNESMESSQGDTDSLGEDNHESDKNNDSLSNQLPPADENGESKERTDSADISVQLPPIWIEPADKRKVKKGSGKRTLTRTSLMQGRYVRAESPKEKAKDIAFDATIRAAAPHQKSRKSNGCAVVISRDDIREKVREKRVGNIFLFVVDASGSMGARERMRTVKGVIFKILMEAYQKRDKVGMIAFRKNKAEVLLPVTRSVDFAKKKLENLPTGGKTPLAKGLIKASDILDMLYRQDSTQEPVVILVTDGRATKGITNGSDPVNDAVSEAKKIGNRKLPVAVIDTESGFIKLGLAKKIAKEMGASYFHLDKMTENDLLHIWRSTVYNRNKG
;
A
#
# COMPACT_ATOMS: atom_id res chain seq x y z
N MET A 1 -24.45 32.68 -9.64
CA MET A 1 -23.95 31.61 -8.75
C MET A 1 -23.32 32.26 -7.53
N MET A 2 -23.94 32.17 -6.32
CA MET A 2 -23.34 32.61 -5.09
C MET A 2 -22.04 31.85 -4.86
N LYS A 3 -20.90 32.55 -4.81
CA LYS A 3 -19.62 31.93 -4.37
C LYS A 3 -19.88 31.41 -2.96
N ARG A 4 -19.86 30.07 -2.76
CA ARG A 4 -19.87 29.50 -1.41
C ARG A 4 -18.66 30.09 -0.69
N ASN A 5 -18.91 30.92 0.31
CA ASN A 5 -17.86 31.51 1.12
C ASN A 5 -17.11 30.40 1.85
N ASN A 6 -15.79 30.36 1.76
CA ASN A 6 -14.97 29.43 2.53
C ASN A 6 -15.03 29.82 4.01
N PHE A 7 -14.95 28.83 4.90
CA PHE A 7 -14.81 29.07 6.34
C PHE A 7 -13.45 29.72 6.62
N PRO A 8 -13.38 30.83 7.38
CA PRO A 8 -12.15 31.57 7.59
C PRO A 8 -11.08 30.72 8.30
N PHE A 9 -9.83 30.80 7.84
CA PHE A 9 -8.72 30.05 8.44
C PHE A 9 -8.49 30.41 9.91
N ALA A 10 -8.59 31.70 10.25
CA ALA A 10 -8.45 32.21 11.63
C ALA A 10 -9.54 31.67 12.56
N ALA A 11 -10.74 31.36 12.03
CA ALA A 11 -11.87 30.87 12.80
C ALA A 11 -11.81 29.39 13.17
N PHE A 12 -10.86 28.61 12.62
CA PHE A 12 -10.71 27.21 13.00
C PHE A 12 -10.35 27.08 14.48
N TYR A 13 -11.06 26.22 15.18
CA TYR A 13 -10.75 25.88 16.56
C TYR A 13 -9.81 24.70 16.63
N GLY A 14 -8.80 24.77 17.51
CA GLY A 14 -7.79 23.73 17.62
C GLY A 14 -6.93 23.58 16.37
N LEU A 15 -6.41 22.37 16.13
CA LEU A 15 -5.56 22.02 15.00
C LEU A 15 -4.31 22.90 14.86
N ASP A 16 -3.74 23.37 15.98
CA ASP A 16 -2.66 24.36 15.98
C ASP A 16 -1.40 23.88 15.27
N ASN A 17 -1.09 22.57 15.35
CA ASN A 17 0.01 21.98 14.59
C ASN A 17 -0.26 21.99 13.08
N ALA A 18 -1.48 21.69 12.66
CA ALA A 18 -1.86 21.75 11.25
C ALA A 18 -1.80 23.20 10.72
N LYS A 19 -2.32 24.17 11.51
CA LYS A 19 -2.22 25.59 11.17
C LYS A 19 -0.75 26.03 11.03
N LYS A 20 0.12 25.66 11.98
CA LYS A 20 1.56 25.99 11.92
C LYS A 20 2.23 25.39 10.68
N ALA A 21 1.98 24.11 10.36
CA ALA A 21 2.55 23.49 9.18
C ALA A 21 2.08 24.15 7.88
N ILE A 22 0.80 24.56 7.80
CA ILE A 22 0.27 25.32 6.68
C ILE A 22 0.98 26.68 6.55
N LEU A 23 1.16 27.40 7.66
CA LEU A 23 1.88 28.69 7.65
C LEU A 23 3.34 28.53 7.20
N ILE A 24 4.04 27.47 7.63
CA ILE A 24 5.39 27.13 7.16
C ILE A 24 5.40 26.96 5.63
N ALA A 25 4.47 26.15 5.09
CA ALA A 25 4.37 25.90 3.66
C ALA A 25 4.01 27.15 2.84
N LEU A 26 3.21 28.08 3.42
CA LEU A 26 2.84 29.35 2.80
C LEU A 26 3.98 30.36 2.79
N VAL A 27 4.83 30.34 3.82
CA VAL A 27 6.00 31.23 3.93
C VAL A 27 7.15 30.74 3.07
N ASN A 28 7.47 29.45 3.13
CA ASN A 28 8.61 28.88 2.39
C ASN A 28 8.20 27.71 1.48
N PRO A 29 8.00 27.93 0.18
CA PRO A 29 7.73 26.87 -0.79
C PRO A 29 8.81 25.79 -0.83
N LEU A 30 10.08 26.12 -0.51
CA LEU A 30 11.19 25.17 -0.48
C LEU A 30 11.08 24.13 0.65
N ALA A 31 10.18 24.36 1.63
CA ALA A 31 9.83 23.34 2.61
C ALA A 31 9.08 22.13 2.01
N GLY A 32 8.82 22.11 0.68
CA GLY A 32 8.37 20.92 -0.07
C GLY A 32 6.87 20.64 -0.05
N GLY A 33 6.04 21.65 0.21
CA GLY A 33 4.58 21.50 0.25
C GLY A 33 4.07 20.74 1.48
N ILE A 34 2.75 20.50 1.53
CA ILE A 34 2.11 19.89 2.70
C ILE A 34 1.10 18.81 2.33
N LEU A 35 1.13 17.69 3.06
CA LEU A 35 0.12 16.64 3.03
C LEU A 35 -0.60 16.55 4.39
N VAL A 36 -1.91 16.81 4.38
CA VAL A 36 -2.78 16.71 5.56
C VAL A 36 -3.56 15.40 5.49
N SER A 37 -3.24 14.47 6.38
CA SER A 37 -3.87 13.16 6.51
C SER A 37 -4.85 13.13 7.68
N GLY A 38 -5.89 12.30 7.61
CA GLY A 38 -6.84 12.09 8.70
C GLY A 38 -8.14 11.47 8.21
N GLU A 39 -9.01 11.10 9.14
CA GLU A 39 -10.31 10.48 8.86
C GLU A 39 -11.26 11.42 8.11
N LYS A 40 -12.30 10.81 7.51
CA LYS A 40 -13.35 11.57 6.85
C LYS A 40 -14.11 12.41 7.88
N GLY A 41 -14.32 13.70 7.57
CA GLY A 41 -15.01 14.62 8.48
C GLY A 41 -14.10 15.41 9.43
N ALA A 42 -12.79 15.15 9.47
CA ALA A 42 -11.82 15.84 10.32
C ALA A 42 -11.52 17.31 9.92
N GLY A 43 -12.23 17.88 8.95
CA GLY A 43 -12.09 19.28 8.54
C GLY A 43 -10.91 19.60 7.61
N LYS A 44 -10.14 18.60 7.14
CA LYS A 44 -8.94 18.77 6.29
C LYS A 44 -9.12 19.71 5.10
N SER A 45 -10.10 19.38 4.25
CA SER A 45 -10.36 20.13 3.02
C SER A 45 -10.86 21.54 3.31
N VAL A 46 -11.64 21.72 4.39
CA VAL A 46 -12.16 23.03 4.79
C VAL A 46 -11.01 23.90 5.31
N LEU A 47 -10.10 23.32 6.11
CA LEU A 47 -8.92 24.01 6.65
C LEU A 47 -7.99 24.51 5.53
N LEU A 48 -7.66 23.63 4.56
CA LEU A 48 -6.78 24.02 3.44
C LEU A 48 -7.45 25.04 2.52
N ARG A 49 -8.76 24.89 2.22
CA ARG A 49 -9.47 25.90 1.43
C ARG A 49 -9.58 27.25 2.17
N GLY A 50 -9.68 27.24 3.51
CA GLY A 50 -9.63 28.45 4.32
C GLY A 50 -8.29 29.18 4.21
N ALA A 51 -7.17 28.44 4.08
CA ALA A 51 -5.84 29.03 3.94
C ALA A 51 -5.66 29.83 2.63
N ARG A 52 -6.53 29.66 1.63
CA ARG A 52 -6.50 30.42 0.38
C ARG A 52 -6.60 31.94 0.62
N GLU A 53 -7.31 32.38 1.63
CA GLU A 53 -7.49 33.82 1.93
C GLU A 53 -6.24 34.49 2.50
N LEU A 54 -5.26 33.69 2.96
CA LEU A 54 -4.02 34.19 3.55
C LEU A 54 -2.95 34.60 2.52
N VAL A 55 -3.17 34.29 1.24
CA VAL A 55 -2.20 34.57 0.17
C VAL A 55 -2.88 35.18 -1.05
N ASP A 56 -2.18 36.09 -1.71
CA ASP A 56 -2.63 36.71 -2.96
C ASP A 56 -2.15 35.93 -4.22
N ALA A 57 -1.43 34.81 -4.01
CA ALA A 57 -0.92 33.96 -5.08
C ALA A 57 -2.04 33.10 -5.72
N PRO A 58 -1.86 32.64 -6.98
CA PRO A 58 -2.79 31.72 -7.61
C PRO A 58 -3.03 30.48 -6.75
N TRP A 59 -4.30 30.11 -6.59
CA TRP A 59 -4.72 28.91 -5.86
C TRP A 59 -5.60 28.07 -6.78
N ILE A 60 -5.02 27.03 -7.34
CA ILE A 60 -5.66 26.19 -8.35
C ILE A 60 -5.97 24.81 -7.77
N GLU A 61 -7.25 24.42 -7.81
CA GLU A 61 -7.71 23.12 -7.35
C GLU A 61 -7.66 22.09 -8.48
N VAL A 62 -6.98 20.97 -8.26
CA VAL A 62 -6.90 19.86 -9.20
C VAL A 62 -8.03 18.87 -8.92
N PRO A 63 -9.00 18.72 -9.83
CA PRO A 63 -10.06 17.73 -9.67
C PRO A 63 -9.50 16.31 -9.69
N VAL A 64 -10.04 15.39 -8.88
CA VAL A 64 -9.67 13.97 -8.90
C VAL A 64 -9.81 13.35 -10.31
N GLY A 65 -10.73 13.89 -11.13
CA GLY A 65 -11.00 13.48 -12.51
C GLY A 65 -10.16 14.16 -13.57
N VAL A 66 -9.13 14.94 -13.24
CA VAL A 66 -8.32 15.71 -14.20
C VAL A 66 -7.73 14.82 -15.29
N THR A 67 -7.74 15.32 -16.53
CA THR A 67 -7.05 14.71 -17.67
C THR A 67 -5.65 15.32 -17.80
N GLU A 68 -4.77 14.63 -18.52
CA GLU A 68 -3.41 15.14 -18.79
C GLU A 68 -3.45 16.48 -19.53
N ASP A 69 -4.36 16.61 -20.52
CA ASP A 69 -4.54 17.84 -21.30
C ASP A 69 -4.90 19.03 -20.41
N ARG A 70 -5.79 18.82 -19.43
CA ARG A 70 -6.18 19.89 -18.51
C ARG A 70 -5.08 20.21 -17.50
N LEU A 71 -4.27 19.22 -17.13
CA LEU A 71 -3.18 19.39 -16.16
C LEU A 71 -1.97 20.11 -16.79
N PHE A 72 -1.47 19.61 -17.92
CA PHE A 72 -0.24 20.09 -18.56
C PHE A 72 -0.48 21.14 -19.65
N GLY A 73 -1.71 21.24 -20.14
CA GLY A 73 -2.06 22.03 -21.31
C GLY A 73 -2.27 21.17 -22.55
N GLY A 74 -2.84 21.76 -23.57
CA GLY A 74 -3.15 21.11 -24.83
C GLY A 74 -3.54 22.08 -25.90
N MET A 75 -4.03 21.58 -27.02
CA MET A 75 -4.47 22.44 -28.16
C MET A 75 -5.76 23.17 -27.79
N ASP A 76 -5.77 24.48 -27.99
CA ASP A 76 -6.98 25.31 -27.96
C ASP A 76 -7.86 24.95 -29.16
N THR A 77 -8.91 24.18 -28.88
CA THR A 77 -9.81 23.68 -29.91
C THR A 77 -10.67 24.79 -30.51
N GLU A 78 -11.00 25.82 -29.73
CA GLU A 78 -11.81 26.95 -30.18
C GLU A 78 -11.02 27.81 -31.16
N ALA A 79 -9.80 28.21 -30.78
CA ALA A 79 -8.90 28.95 -31.67
C ALA A 79 -8.54 28.14 -32.94
N ALA A 80 -8.37 26.81 -32.81
CA ALA A 80 -8.08 25.95 -33.96
C ALA A 80 -9.26 25.88 -34.96
N ILE A 81 -10.50 25.88 -34.47
CA ILE A 81 -11.70 25.89 -35.33
C ILE A 81 -11.91 27.26 -36.01
N GLN A 82 -11.80 28.35 -35.23
CA GLN A 82 -12.07 29.72 -35.73
C GLN A 82 -10.97 30.21 -36.64
N ASP A 83 -9.71 30.11 -36.21
CA ASP A 83 -8.57 30.70 -36.91
C ASP A 83 -7.83 29.69 -37.78
N GLY A 84 -8.08 28.39 -37.64
CA GLY A 84 -7.33 27.30 -38.27
C GLY A 84 -5.86 27.26 -37.85
N LYS A 85 -5.50 27.91 -36.78
CA LYS A 85 -4.16 27.91 -36.21
C LYS A 85 -4.13 27.08 -34.93
N LYS A 86 -3.11 26.25 -34.82
CA LYS A 86 -2.85 25.53 -33.56
C LYS A 86 -2.33 26.54 -32.54
N LYS A 87 -3.05 26.70 -31.43
CA LYS A 87 -2.65 27.52 -30.30
C LYS A 87 -2.64 26.63 -29.05
N LEU A 88 -1.66 26.85 -28.18
CA LEU A 88 -1.58 26.13 -26.91
C LEU A 88 -2.54 26.77 -25.88
N GLN A 89 -3.32 25.96 -25.21
CA GLN A 89 -4.13 26.33 -24.04
C GLN A 89 -3.35 25.98 -22.76
N ALA A 90 -3.23 26.95 -21.86
CA ALA A 90 -2.57 26.77 -20.58
C ALA A 90 -3.21 25.63 -19.75
N GLY A 91 -2.37 24.83 -19.10
CA GLY A 91 -2.79 23.81 -18.16
C GLY A 91 -2.87 24.32 -16.73
N LEU A 92 -3.44 23.51 -15.81
CA LEU A 92 -3.54 23.86 -14.39
C LEU A 92 -2.17 24.10 -13.74
N LEU A 93 -1.11 23.42 -14.20
CA LEU A 93 0.26 23.66 -13.73
C LEU A 93 0.71 25.08 -14.08
N GLU A 94 0.49 25.52 -15.31
CA GLU A 94 0.84 26.87 -15.74
C GLU A 94 -0.01 27.91 -15.01
N GLU A 95 -1.33 27.68 -14.88
CA GLU A 95 -2.25 28.54 -14.13
C GLU A 95 -1.87 28.68 -12.64
N SER A 96 -1.22 27.66 -12.05
CA SER A 96 -0.78 27.65 -10.63
C SER A 96 0.69 28.05 -10.45
N ASN A 97 1.35 28.49 -11.50
CA ASN A 97 2.76 28.91 -11.40
C ASN A 97 2.92 30.10 -10.43
N HIS A 98 3.96 30.08 -9.61
CA HIS A 98 4.17 31.00 -8.47
C HIS A 98 3.06 30.98 -7.41
N GLY A 99 2.25 29.91 -7.38
CA GLY A 99 1.12 29.78 -6.47
C GLY A 99 1.03 28.41 -5.84
N ILE A 100 -0.20 28.01 -5.59
CA ILE A 100 -0.52 26.76 -4.87
C ILE A 100 -1.38 25.88 -5.76
N LEU A 101 -0.92 24.64 -5.94
CA LEU A 101 -1.67 23.56 -6.57
C LEU A 101 -2.33 22.73 -5.46
N TYR A 102 -3.63 22.87 -5.28
CA TYR A 102 -4.38 22.16 -4.25
C TYR A 102 -5.00 20.87 -4.80
N ILE A 103 -4.75 19.75 -4.10
CA ILE A 103 -5.25 18.42 -4.46
C ILE A 103 -6.06 17.86 -3.29
N ASP A 104 -7.37 17.76 -3.46
CA ASP A 104 -8.25 17.14 -2.45
C ASP A 104 -8.29 15.63 -2.67
N ASP A 105 -8.17 14.84 -1.58
CA ASP A 105 -8.09 13.38 -1.61
C ASP A 105 -7.05 12.87 -2.63
N VAL A 106 -5.78 13.28 -2.46
CA VAL A 106 -4.67 13.02 -3.38
C VAL A 106 -4.44 11.53 -3.68
N ASN A 107 -4.79 10.65 -2.76
CA ASN A 107 -4.73 9.19 -2.93
C ASN A 107 -5.78 8.64 -3.91
N LEU A 108 -6.74 9.46 -4.36
CA LEU A 108 -7.69 9.13 -5.41
C LEU A 108 -7.25 9.61 -6.80
N LEU A 109 -6.25 10.48 -6.87
CA LEU A 109 -5.65 10.91 -8.14
C LEU A 109 -4.92 9.73 -8.79
N ARG A 110 -4.80 9.73 -10.12
CA ARG A 110 -4.03 8.71 -10.83
C ARG A 110 -2.55 8.78 -10.45
N ASP A 111 -1.96 7.63 -10.24
CA ASP A 111 -0.57 7.47 -9.84
C ASP A 111 0.42 8.17 -10.78
N GLU A 112 0.16 8.08 -12.10
CA GLU A 112 0.98 8.70 -13.12
C GLU A 112 0.92 10.24 -13.02
N LEU A 113 -0.30 10.80 -12.90
CA LEU A 113 -0.48 12.23 -12.79
C LEU A 113 0.10 12.80 -11.50
N LEU A 114 -0.14 12.11 -10.37
CA LEU A 114 0.45 12.52 -9.09
C LEU A 114 1.98 12.50 -9.15
N SER A 115 2.56 11.42 -9.70
CA SER A 115 4.02 11.31 -9.83
C SER A 115 4.58 12.42 -10.72
N SER A 116 3.88 12.76 -11.81
CA SER A 116 4.27 13.86 -12.70
C SER A 116 4.17 15.22 -12.01
N ILE A 117 3.08 15.50 -11.27
CA ILE A 117 2.94 16.73 -10.48
C ILE A 117 4.09 16.87 -9.48
N LEU A 118 4.36 15.82 -8.69
CA LEU A 118 5.40 15.85 -7.66
C LEU A 118 6.81 15.96 -8.27
N ASN A 119 7.04 15.36 -9.45
CA ASN A 119 8.32 15.52 -10.16
C ASN A 119 8.50 16.95 -10.66
N VAL A 120 7.46 17.55 -11.23
CA VAL A 120 7.49 18.95 -11.71
C VAL A 120 7.72 19.92 -10.57
N THR A 121 7.06 19.70 -9.43
CA THR A 121 7.27 20.54 -8.24
C THR A 121 8.70 20.45 -7.70
N GLU A 122 9.34 19.29 -7.84
CA GLU A 122 10.71 19.06 -7.39
C GLU A 122 11.74 19.61 -8.40
N SER A 123 11.55 19.34 -9.70
CA SER A 123 12.50 19.74 -10.75
C SER A 123 12.37 21.20 -11.18
N GLY A 124 11.19 21.79 -10.95
CA GLY A 124 10.88 23.13 -11.43
C GLY A 124 10.65 23.22 -12.94
N ILE A 125 10.65 22.10 -13.67
CA ILE A 125 10.57 22.08 -15.14
C ILE A 125 9.65 20.95 -15.60
N TYR A 126 8.84 21.20 -16.62
CA TYR A 126 8.13 20.15 -17.34
C TYR A 126 8.16 20.35 -18.85
N LYS A 127 8.18 19.24 -19.59
CA LYS A 127 8.14 19.23 -21.06
C LYS A 127 6.76 18.81 -21.52
N LEU A 128 6.23 19.56 -22.46
CA LEU A 128 4.98 19.25 -23.14
C LEU A 128 5.28 18.85 -24.58
N GLU A 129 5.11 17.57 -24.90
CA GLU A 129 5.25 17.03 -26.27
C GLU A 129 3.92 16.40 -26.67
N ARG A 130 3.03 17.21 -27.27
CA ARG A 130 1.68 16.76 -27.59
C ARG A 130 1.06 17.60 -28.70
N ASP A 131 0.18 16.98 -29.51
CA ASP A 131 -0.60 17.63 -30.60
C ASP A 131 0.25 18.42 -31.61
N GLY A 132 1.57 18.08 -31.68
CA GLY A 132 2.54 18.81 -32.51
C GLY A 132 3.12 20.04 -31.82
N PHE A 133 2.89 20.23 -30.52
CA PHE A 133 3.61 21.20 -29.71
C PHE A 133 4.77 20.49 -29.00
N SER A 134 5.90 21.20 -28.93
CA SER A 134 7.02 20.82 -28.07
C SER A 134 7.46 22.08 -27.32
N SER A 135 7.28 22.11 -26.02
CA SER A 135 7.67 23.24 -25.16
C SER A 135 8.26 22.75 -23.85
N GLU A 136 9.22 23.49 -23.36
CA GLU A 136 9.79 23.35 -22.02
C GLU A 136 9.30 24.53 -21.18
N ASN A 137 8.64 24.23 -20.04
CA ASN A 137 7.99 25.22 -19.22
C ASN A 137 8.56 25.16 -17.81
N PHE A 138 8.69 26.32 -17.16
CA PHE A 138 9.13 26.43 -15.78
C PHE A 138 7.93 26.45 -14.84
N PHE A 139 8.11 25.84 -13.68
CA PHE A 139 7.11 25.78 -12.62
C PHE A 139 7.73 26.09 -11.25
N SER A 140 7.22 27.09 -10.59
CA SER A 140 7.63 27.50 -9.24
C SER A 140 6.41 27.58 -8.33
N GLY A 141 5.72 26.45 -8.14
CA GLY A 141 4.53 26.38 -7.30
C GLY A 141 4.72 25.35 -6.18
N THR A 142 3.80 25.37 -5.22
CA THR A 142 3.79 24.46 -4.07
C THR A 142 2.54 23.58 -4.09
N VAL A 143 2.68 22.31 -3.69
CA VAL A 143 1.56 21.37 -3.62
C VAL A 143 0.99 21.33 -2.21
N PHE A 144 -0.31 21.60 -2.08
CA PHE A 144 -1.09 21.37 -0.88
C PHE A 144 -2.06 20.22 -1.14
N ALA A 145 -2.04 19.21 -0.27
CA ALA A 145 -2.84 18.02 -0.49
C ALA A 145 -3.55 17.53 0.78
N THR A 146 -4.74 16.93 0.59
CA THR A 146 -5.41 16.16 1.65
C THR A 146 -5.38 14.68 1.31
N MET A 147 -5.41 13.84 2.32
CA MET A 147 -5.51 12.40 2.19
C MET A 147 -6.46 11.82 3.25
N ASN A 148 -7.29 10.87 2.83
CA ASN A 148 -8.01 10.01 3.76
C ASN A 148 -7.38 8.60 3.73
N PRO A 149 -6.72 8.14 4.81
CA PRO A 149 -6.07 6.84 4.87
C PRO A 149 -7.01 5.66 4.58
N ASP A 150 -8.30 5.75 4.95
CA ASP A 150 -9.30 4.71 4.68
C ASP A 150 -9.53 4.45 3.18
N SER A 151 -9.30 5.46 2.36
CA SER A 151 -9.46 5.37 0.90
C SER A 151 -8.20 4.85 0.18
N GLY A 152 -7.13 4.59 0.91
CA GLY A 152 -5.81 4.15 0.46
C GLY A 152 -4.73 5.12 0.90
N THR A 153 -3.48 4.65 0.95
CA THR A 153 -2.31 5.46 1.30
C THR A 153 -1.43 5.66 0.08
N LEU A 154 -0.58 6.66 0.10
CA LEU A 154 0.45 6.86 -0.91
C LEU A 154 1.63 5.90 -0.68
N SER A 155 2.36 5.55 -1.73
CA SER A 155 3.62 4.82 -1.57
C SER A 155 4.66 5.66 -0.82
N ALA A 156 5.58 5.03 -0.09
CA ALA A 156 6.64 5.72 0.65
C ALA A 156 7.44 6.70 -0.25
N ALA A 157 7.69 6.33 -1.51
CA ALA A 157 8.40 7.19 -2.46
C ALA A 157 7.62 8.47 -2.84
N ARG A 158 6.28 8.45 -2.80
CA ARG A 158 5.45 9.64 -3.04
C ARG A 158 5.26 10.46 -1.77
N LEU A 159 5.11 9.79 -0.62
CA LEU A 159 5.07 10.46 0.67
C LEU A 159 6.34 11.27 0.92
N ASP A 160 7.51 10.71 0.61
CA ASP A 160 8.80 11.37 0.76
C ASP A 160 8.94 12.68 -0.06
N LYS A 161 8.15 12.86 -1.11
CA LYS A 161 8.15 14.10 -1.91
C LYS A 161 7.40 15.27 -1.28
N PHE A 162 6.51 15.01 -0.32
CA PHE A 162 5.90 16.07 0.47
C PHE A 162 6.85 16.46 1.60
N GLY A 163 7.20 17.73 1.72
CA GLY A 163 8.09 18.21 2.75
C GLY A 163 7.48 18.11 4.14
N LEU A 164 6.21 18.52 4.27
CA LEU A 164 5.48 18.55 5.52
C LEU A 164 4.32 17.55 5.52
N PHE A 165 4.15 16.86 6.63
CA PHE A 165 3.07 15.90 6.84
C PHE A 165 2.40 16.14 8.18
N ILE A 166 1.07 16.17 8.18
CA ILE A 166 0.26 16.30 9.38
C ILE A 166 -0.79 15.19 9.41
N GLN A 167 -0.84 14.48 10.52
CA GLN A 167 -1.94 13.59 10.85
C GLN A 167 -2.93 14.33 11.74
N ILE A 168 -4.16 14.55 11.26
CA ILE A 168 -5.25 15.08 12.08
C ILE A 168 -5.95 13.91 12.75
N GLU A 169 -5.92 13.92 14.07
CA GLU A 169 -6.65 12.99 14.93
C GLU A 169 -7.93 13.64 15.44
N ASN A 170 -9.00 12.86 15.57
CA ASN A 170 -10.30 13.34 16.04
C ASN A 170 -10.43 13.24 17.57
N ASN A 171 -9.35 13.51 18.31
CA ASN A 171 -9.28 13.40 19.77
C ASN A 171 -9.77 14.67 20.49
N PHE A 172 -10.83 15.28 19.98
CA PHE A 172 -11.45 16.43 20.62
C PHE A 172 -12.31 16.02 21.81
N ASP A 173 -12.18 16.73 22.91
CA ASP A 173 -13.08 16.59 24.05
C ASP A 173 -14.46 17.19 23.77
N THR A 174 -15.38 17.06 24.74
CA THR A 174 -16.76 17.53 24.58
C THR A 174 -16.85 19.04 24.44
N GLU A 175 -16.04 19.81 25.17
CA GLU A 175 -16.07 21.30 25.13
C GLU A 175 -15.44 21.79 23.81
N GLU A 176 -14.38 21.19 23.35
CA GLU A 176 -13.77 21.49 22.05
C GLU A 176 -14.76 21.24 20.90
N ARG A 177 -15.44 20.09 20.92
CA ARG A 177 -16.49 19.78 19.92
C ARG A 177 -17.65 20.75 19.95
N LYS A 178 -18.07 21.18 21.13
CA LYS A 178 -19.12 22.20 21.32
C LYS A 178 -18.72 23.52 20.68
N GLU A 179 -17.47 23.96 20.86
CA GLU A 179 -17.00 25.22 20.27
C GLU A 179 -16.89 25.10 18.73
N ILE A 180 -16.44 23.95 18.20
CA ILE A 180 -16.44 23.68 16.75
C ILE A 180 -17.87 23.79 16.20
N ILE A 181 -18.83 23.08 16.81
CA ILE A 181 -20.23 23.09 16.38
C ILE A 181 -20.78 24.51 16.39
N LYS A 182 -20.54 25.27 17.47
CA LYS A 182 -21.00 26.66 17.61
C LYS A 182 -20.49 27.53 16.46
N ARG A 183 -19.20 27.47 16.14
CA ARG A 183 -18.61 28.26 15.04
C ARG A 183 -19.15 27.87 13.68
N VAL A 184 -19.37 26.56 13.43
CA VAL A 184 -19.97 26.09 12.18
C VAL A 184 -21.40 26.57 12.04
N LEU A 185 -22.22 26.47 13.11
CA LEU A 185 -23.59 26.96 13.09
C LEU A 185 -23.68 28.50 12.92
N GLU A 186 -22.79 29.27 13.58
CA GLU A 186 -22.69 30.71 13.37
C GLU A 186 -22.37 31.03 11.90
N PHE A 187 -21.44 30.30 11.29
CA PHE A 187 -21.07 30.47 9.88
C PHE A 187 -22.22 30.11 8.93
N ASP A 188 -22.91 28.98 9.16
CA ASP A 188 -24.03 28.54 8.35
C ASP A 188 -25.22 29.49 8.41
N ASN A 189 -25.47 30.09 9.59
CA ASN A 189 -26.54 31.07 9.78
C ASN A 189 -26.27 32.38 9.03
N ASN A 190 -25.05 32.93 9.15
CA ASN A 190 -24.68 34.16 8.44
C ASN A 190 -23.16 34.21 8.17
N GLY A 191 -22.72 33.57 7.09
CA GLY A 191 -21.31 33.51 6.72
C GLY A 191 -20.65 34.88 6.49
N ILE A 192 -21.40 35.93 6.09
CA ILE A 192 -20.85 37.25 5.84
C ILE A 192 -20.49 37.91 7.18
N VAL A 193 -21.43 37.91 8.13
CA VAL A 193 -21.20 38.47 9.48
C VAL A 193 -20.12 37.73 10.21
N PHE A 194 -20.13 36.37 10.10
CA PHE A 194 -19.11 35.55 10.72
C PHE A 194 -17.71 35.85 10.16
N ARG A 195 -17.54 35.99 8.84
CA ARG A 195 -16.25 36.37 8.24
C ARG A 195 -15.78 37.73 8.70
N LYS A 196 -16.68 38.72 8.79
CA LYS A 196 -16.34 40.06 9.28
C LYS A 196 -15.85 40.03 10.74
N LYS A 197 -16.38 39.12 11.57
CA LYS A 197 -15.91 38.91 12.94
C LYS A 197 -14.47 38.45 13.02
N TRP A 198 -13.99 37.65 12.02
CA TRP A 198 -12.65 37.09 11.96
C TRP A 198 -11.71 37.81 10.97
N GLU A 199 -12.13 38.91 10.41
CA GLU A 199 -11.39 39.65 9.41
C GLU A 199 -10.08 40.21 9.97
N GLU A 200 -10.10 40.76 11.18
CA GLU A 200 -8.91 41.34 11.83
C GLU A 200 -7.84 40.27 12.10
N GLU A 201 -8.22 39.09 12.61
CA GLU A 201 -7.30 38.00 12.85
C GLU A 201 -6.75 37.41 11.54
N THR A 202 -7.59 37.35 10.50
CA THR A 202 -7.17 36.89 9.16
C THR A 202 -6.15 37.85 8.56
N GLU A 203 -6.39 39.17 8.65
CA GLU A 203 -5.43 40.18 8.18
C GLU A 203 -4.14 40.19 9.00
N LYS A 204 -4.18 39.99 10.31
CA LYS A 204 -2.97 39.77 11.12
C LYS A 204 -2.13 38.59 10.64
N LEU A 205 -2.78 37.45 10.35
CA LEU A 205 -2.10 36.29 9.81
C LEU A 205 -1.51 36.54 8.42
N LYS A 206 -2.26 37.24 7.54
CA LYS A 206 -1.81 37.59 6.20
C LYS A 206 -0.57 38.49 6.24
N ASN A 207 -0.59 39.51 7.08
CA ASN A 207 0.54 40.43 7.29
C ASN A 207 1.73 39.65 7.87
N LYS A 208 1.51 38.81 8.87
CA LYS A 208 2.56 37.95 9.43
C LYS A 208 3.23 37.06 8.40
N ILE A 209 2.47 36.46 7.46
CA ILE A 209 3.03 35.65 6.36
C ILE A 209 3.86 36.53 5.42
N LYS A 210 3.39 37.73 5.10
CA LYS A 210 4.11 38.67 4.23
C LYS A 210 5.43 39.10 4.86
N ASP A 211 5.42 39.52 6.11
CA ASP A 211 6.61 39.95 6.86
C ASP A 211 7.61 38.76 6.99
N ALA A 212 7.09 37.56 7.29
CA ALA A 212 7.90 36.36 7.37
C ALA A 212 8.57 36.01 6.02
N LYS A 213 7.89 36.21 4.87
CA LYS A 213 8.49 36.00 3.54
C LYS A 213 9.65 36.95 3.27
N ASP A 214 9.54 38.19 3.74
CA ASP A 214 10.62 39.18 3.59
C ASP A 214 11.80 38.84 4.51
N ILE A 215 11.53 38.51 5.77
CA ILE A 215 12.58 38.08 6.72
C ILE A 215 13.27 36.79 6.27
N LEU A 216 12.54 35.83 5.65
CA LEU A 216 13.06 34.54 5.23
C LEU A 216 14.31 34.66 4.32
N LYS A 217 14.39 35.71 3.52
CA LYS A 217 15.52 35.96 2.62
C LYS A 217 16.84 36.13 3.38
N ASP A 218 16.75 36.68 4.59
CA ASP A 218 17.88 37.02 5.45
C ASP A 218 18.12 35.98 6.56
N VAL A 219 17.28 34.92 6.64
CA VAL A 219 17.44 33.89 7.67
C VAL A 219 18.67 33.04 7.41
N THR A 220 19.61 33.11 8.36
CA THR A 220 20.87 32.35 8.34
C THR A 220 20.76 31.05 9.13
N VAL A 221 21.49 30.02 8.66
CA VAL A 221 21.58 28.73 9.33
C VAL A 221 23.04 28.50 9.71
N SER A 222 23.34 28.38 11.01
CA SER A 222 24.71 28.12 11.46
C SER A 222 25.11 26.67 11.15
N PRO A 223 26.43 26.38 10.99
CA PRO A 223 26.91 25.00 10.80
C PRO A 223 26.46 24.04 11.90
N ALA A 224 26.34 24.52 13.14
CA ALA A 224 25.83 23.72 14.26
C ALA A 224 24.37 23.28 14.06
N MET A 225 23.54 24.16 13.47
CA MET A 225 22.15 23.81 13.15
C MET A 225 22.05 22.78 12.01
N VAL A 226 22.92 22.88 11.01
CA VAL A 226 23.03 21.88 9.94
C VAL A 226 23.42 20.51 10.53
N GLN A 227 24.43 20.50 11.41
CA GLN A 227 24.84 19.28 12.11
C GLN A 227 23.71 18.69 12.98
N LEU A 228 22.96 19.53 13.69
CA LEU A 228 21.85 19.11 14.52
C LEU A 228 20.71 18.53 13.67
N ALA A 229 20.40 19.11 12.50
CA ALA A 229 19.44 18.58 11.56
C ALA A 229 19.83 17.18 11.09
N ALA A 230 21.10 16.96 10.73
CA ALA A 230 21.61 15.63 10.36
C ALA A 230 21.52 14.62 11.52
N VAL A 231 21.71 15.05 12.77
CA VAL A 231 21.52 14.17 13.94
C VAL A 231 20.06 13.76 14.10
N TYR A 232 19.09 14.66 13.87
CA TYR A 232 17.67 14.33 13.95
C TYR A 232 17.26 13.31 12.87
N THR A 233 17.69 13.51 11.63
CA THR A 233 17.34 12.60 10.52
C THR A 233 18.00 11.23 10.67
N LEU A 234 19.24 11.17 11.16
CA LEU A 234 19.91 9.90 11.51
C LEU A 234 19.19 9.16 12.63
N LYS A 235 18.82 9.85 13.71
CA LYS A 235 18.05 9.24 14.81
C LYS A 235 16.65 8.76 14.38
N ALA A 236 16.05 9.42 13.41
CA ALA A 236 14.78 9.04 12.82
C ALA A 236 14.90 7.93 11.75
N HIS A 237 16.12 7.42 11.50
CA HIS A 237 16.41 6.39 10.50
C HIS A 237 15.83 6.70 9.10
N VAL A 238 15.88 7.96 8.70
CA VAL A 238 15.39 8.41 7.39
C VAL A 238 16.37 8.03 6.30
N ALA A 239 15.86 7.53 5.16
CA ALA A 239 16.69 7.26 4.01
C ALA A 239 16.85 8.51 3.12
N GLY A 240 18.11 8.85 2.81
CA GLY A 240 18.43 9.96 1.89
C GLY A 240 18.44 11.33 2.55
N HIS A 241 18.87 12.34 1.79
CA HIS A 241 19.15 13.70 2.29
C HIS A 241 17.99 14.70 2.10
N ARG A 242 16.88 14.28 1.50
CA ARG A 242 15.74 15.18 1.26
C ARG A 242 15.13 15.68 2.57
N ALA A 243 15.07 14.81 3.57
CA ALA A 243 14.58 15.17 4.89
C ALA A 243 15.44 16.23 5.57
N ASP A 244 16.77 16.16 5.43
CA ASP A 244 17.71 17.15 5.97
C ASP A 244 17.41 18.54 5.41
N ILE A 245 17.21 18.63 4.09
CA ILE A 245 16.92 19.88 3.39
C ILE A 245 15.56 20.43 3.83
N TYR A 246 14.50 19.62 3.82
CA TYR A 246 13.17 20.07 4.22
C TYR A 246 13.12 20.47 5.70
N LEU A 247 13.88 19.80 6.56
CA LEU A 247 13.97 20.13 7.98
C LEU A 247 14.58 21.53 8.18
N ILE A 248 15.65 21.83 7.46
CA ILE A 248 16.30 23.15 7.50
C ILE A 248 15.36 24.21 6.94
N GLU A 249 14.72 23.97 5.79
CA GLU A 249 13.83 24.95 5.14
C GLU A 249 12.57 25.21 5.98
N ALA A 250 12.03 24.18 6.65
CA ALA A 250 10.92 24.35 7.57
C ALA A 250 11.33 25.14 8.83
N ALA A 251 12.54 24.88 9.37
CA ALA A 251 13.06 25.63 10.50
C ALA A 251 13.36 27.10 10.16
N ARG A 252 13.83 27.39 8.93
CA ARG A 252 13.99 28.78 8.43
C ARG A 252 12.62 29.51 8.39
N ALA A 253 11.59 28.83 7.87
CA ALA A 253 10.25 29.41 7.88
C ALA A 253 9.73 29.67 9.29
N LEU A 254 9.99 28.76 10.25
CA LEU A 254 9.61 28.96 11.65
C LEU A 254 10.36 30.14 12.30
N ALA A 255 11.66 30.29 12.02
CA ALA A 255 12.44 31.43 12.48
C ALA A 255 11.85 32.74 11.94
N ALA A 256 11.55 32.81 10.65
CA ALA A 256 10.93 33.98 10.00
C ALA A 256 9.54 34.30 10.57
N LEU A 257 8.69 33.29 10.78
CA LEU A 257 7.37 33.43 11.42
C LEU A 257 7.45 33.96 12.87
N ASN A 258 8.60 33.75 13.51
CA ASN A 258 8.91 34.29 14.84
C ASN A 258 9.79 35.55 14.78
N GLU A 259 9.79 36.25 13.64
CA GLU A 259 10.47 37.55 13.42
C GLU A 259 11.99 37.48 13.71
N ARG A 260 12.64 36.36 13.40
CA ARG A 260 14.08 36.13 13.61
C ARG A 260 14.77 35.85 12.29
N ASN A 261 15.99 36.37 12.16
CA ASN A 261 16.88 36.14 11.01
C ASN A 261 17.92 35.03 11.23
N TYR A 262 17.73 34.16 12.24
CA TYR A 262 18.57 32.98 12.52
C TYR A 262 17.73 31.85 13.09
N VAL A 263 18.16 30.61 12.79
CA VAL A 263 17.50 29.38 13.24
C VAL A 263 18.00 28.98 14.63
N LEU A 264 17.06 28.57 15.50
CA LEU A 264 17.33 28.03 16.83
C LEU A 264 17.09 26.50 16.88
N PRO A 265 17.68 25.77 17.85
CA PRO A 265 17.43 24.33 18.01
C PRO A 265 15.94 23.97 18.15
N LYS A 266 15.17 24.78 18.86
CA LYS A 266 13.72 24.57 19.01
C LYS A 266 12.93 24.71 17.71
N ASP A 267 13.44 25.46 16.72
CA ASP A 267 12.81 25.55 15.41
C ASP A 267 13.02 24.25 14.62
N LEU A 268 14.21 23.64 14.73
CA LEU A 268 14.49 22.33 14.16
C LEU A 268 13.65 21.22 14.83
N GLU A 269 13.55 21.27 16.16
CA GLU A 269 12.72 20.32 16.91
C GLU A 269 11.25 20.40 16.47
N LYS A 270 10.71 21.63 16.37
CA LYS A 270 9.33 21.82 15.92
C LYS A 270 9.14 21.48 14.43
N ALA A 271 10.11 21.77 13.58
CA ALA A 271 10.07 21.37 12.17
C ALA A 271 10.12 19.84 12.02
N ALA A 272 10.88 19.15 12.88
CA ALA A 272 10.99 17.69 12.88
C ALA A 272 9.62 16.98 13.08
N GLU A 273 8.72 17.56 13.88
CA GLU A 273 7.35 17.05 14.07
C GLU A 273 6.55 17.01 12.77
N PHE A 274 6.88 17.83 11.79
CA PHE A 274 6.18 17.93 10.51
C PHE A 274 6.92 17.22 9.36
N VAL A 275 8.25 17.16 9.44
CA VAL A 275 9.08 16.65 8.34
C VAL A 275 9.38 15.15 8.48
N LEU A 276 9.53 14.63 9.70
CA LEU A 276 10.02 13.26 9.91
C LEU A 276 8.93 12.17 9.95
N PRO A 277 7.69 12.36 10.45
CA PRO A 277 6.77 11.26 10.77
C PRO A 277 6.47 10.31 9.62
N HIS A 278 6.34 10.81 8.39
CA HIS A 278 6.03 10.00 7.20
C HIS A 278 7.27 9.38 6.53
N ARG A 279 8.46 9.65 7.07
CA ARG A 279 9.77 9.19 6.59
C ARG A 279 10.46 8.23 7.54
N MET A 280 10.03 8.19 8.81
CA MET A 280 10.59 7.30 9.81
C MET A 280 10.40 5.85 9.38
N ARG A 281 11.47 5.05 9.51
CA ARG A 281 11.42 3.60 9.31
C ARG A 281 11.43 2.95 10.67
N GLU A 282 10.52 1.99 10.88
CA GLU A 282 10.60 1.11 12.05
C GLU A 282 11.93 0.35 11.99
N MET A 283 12.66 0.36 13.09
CA MET A 283 13.86 -0.46 13.23
C MET A 283 13.44 -1.93 13.19
N ASN A 284 13.63 -2.58 12.04
CA ASN A 284 13.89 -4.01 12.07
C ASN A 284 15.27 -4.16 12.71
N ALA A 285 15.37 -4.98 13.76
CA ALA A 285 16.67 -5.32 14.36
C ALA A 285 17.66 -5.66 13.23
N PRO A 286 18.92 -5.17 13.31
CA PRO A 286 19.88 -5.43 12.26
C PRO A 286 19.99 -6.95 12.09
N GLU A 287 19.69 -7.45 10.90
CA GLU A 287 20.13 -8.76 10.47
C GLU A 287 21.64 -8.77 10.67
N SER A 288 22.10 -9.62 11.57
CA SER A 288 23.54 -9.88 11.70
C SER A 288 24.05 -10.19 10.29
N PRO A 289 25.15 -9.56 9.84
CA PRO A 289 25.68 -9.83 8.52
C PRO A 289 25.98 -11.33 8.45
N GLU A 290 25.20 -12.07 7.66
CA GLU A 290 25.57 -13.41 7.24
C GLU A 290 26.94 -13.25 6.57
N GLN A 291 27.94 -13.84 7.22
CA GLN A 291 29.25 -14.01 6.62
C GLN A 291 29.06 -14.84 5.36
N THR A 292 29.04 -14.17 4.22
CA THR A 292 29.23 -14.81 2.93
C THR A 292 30.60 -15.46 2.96
N PRO A 293 30.71 -16.78 2.68
CA PRO A 293 32.00 -17.40 2.47
C PRO A 293 32.71 -16.70 1.30
N PRO A 294 34.05 -16.53 1.34
CA PRO A 294 34.75 -15.89 0.25
C PRO A 294 34.54 -16.71 -1.05
N GLU A 295 34.06 -16.04 -2.08
CA GLU A 295 34.08 -16.59 -3.43
C GLU A 295 35.54 -16.78 -3.86
N GLU A 296 35.96 -18.02 -4.03
CA GLU A 296 37.18 -18.36 -4.73
C GLU A 296 37.07 -17.89 -6.19
N GLU A 297 37.87 -16.90 -6.53
CA GLU A 297 38.12 -16.48 -7.90
C GLU A 297 38.64 -17.68 -8.73
N LYS A 298 37.80 -18.23 -9.60
CA LYS A 298 38.27 -19.06 -10.71
C LYS A 298 38.71 -18.14 -11.83
N GLN A 299 40.00 -17.83 -11.84
CA GLN A 299 40.69 -17.35 -13.04
C GLN A 299 40.80 -18.49 -14.04
N GLN A 300 40.30 -18.25 -15.24
CA GLN A 300 40.56 -19.07 -16.44
C GLN A 300 41.99 -18.83 -16.89
N GLU A 301 42.78 -19.88 -16.94
CA GLU A 301 43.89 -20.00 -17.88
C GLU A 301 43.75 -21.27 -18.66
N ARG A 302 43.80 -21.10 -19.96
CA ARG A 302 43.81 -22.16 -21.00
C ARG A 302 45.23 -22.61 -21.26
N GLU A 303 45.31 -23.91 -21.63
CA GLU A 303 46.32 -24.54 -22.49
C GLU A 303 47.76 -24.69 -22.01
N ASN A 304 48.24 -25.86 -21.75
CA ASN A 304 48.99 -26.71 -22.68
C ASN A 304 49.55 -28.00 -22.02
N ASP A 305 49.25 -29.04 -22.70
CA ASP A 305 50.00 -30.27 -22.97
C ASP A 305 51.19 -30.78 -22.10
N GLN A 306 51.02 -32.05 -21.84
CA GLN A 306 51.99 -33.16 -21.95
C GLN A 306 52.91 -33.50 -20.79
N ASP A 307 52.71 -34.75 -20.44
CA ASP A 307 53.68 -35.82 -20.17
C ASP A 307 54.40 -35.99 -18.84
N SER A 308 54.23 -37.24 -18.49
CA SER A 308 55.16 -38.18 -17.80
C SER A 308 55.09 -38.25 -16.29
N LYS A 309 54.50 -39.30 -15.88
CA LYS A 309 55.07 -40.56 -15.32
C LYS A 309 55.80 -40.47 -13.99
N GLU A 310 55.32 -41.34 -13.18
CA GLU A 310 56.05 -42.30 -12.31
C GLU A 310 56.54 -41.85 -10.96
N ASN A 311 56.02 -42.53 -10.05
CA ASN A 311 56.66 -43.42 -9.07
C ASN A 311 56.75 -43.01 -7.61
N ASN A 312 56.20 -43.92 -6.88
CA ASN A 312 56.69 -44.61 -5.67
C ASN A 312 56.59 -43.90 -4.31
N GLN A 313 55.76 -44.54 -3.56
CA GLN A 313 56.11 -45.54 -2.50
C GLN A 313 56.56 -44.93 -1.19
N GLU A 314 55.79 -45.30 -0.24
CA GLU A 314 56.15 -46.05 0.98
C GLU A 314 56.47 -45.27 2.26
N GLN A 315 55.73 -45.77 3.18
CA GLN A 315 56.11 -46.24 4.53
C GLN A 315 56.05 -45.14 5.63
N THR A 316 55.37 -45.41 6.59
CA THR A 316 55.13 -46.36 7.67
C THR A 316 55.17 -45.67 9.02
N ASN A 317 54.22 -46.08 9.80
CA ASN A 317 54.31 -46.55 11.18
C ASN A 317 54.41 -45.57 12.36
N GLU A 318 53.49 -45.85 13.22
CA GLU A 318 53.66 -46.20 14.65
C GLU A 318 53.92 -45.01 15.57
N SER A 319 53.41 -44.90 16.71
CA SER A 319 52.73 -45.77 17.67
C SER A 319 52.41 -44.99 18.91
N MET A 320 51.36 -45.45 19.54
CA MET A 320 51.27 -45.79 20.96
C MET A 320 51.39 -44.74 22.07
N GLU A 321 50.38 -44.79 22.82
CA GLU A 321 50.20 -45.17 24.25
C GLU A 321 50.16 -44.04 25.24
N SER A 322 49.04 -43.99 25.88
CA SER A 322 48.70 -44.40 27.29
C SER A 322 49.10 -43.39 28.33
N SER A 323 48.31 -43.07 29.28
CA SER A 323 47.81 -43.72 30.49
C SER A 323 47.19 -42.65 31.40
N GLN A 324 45.99 -42.88 31.92
CA GLN A 324 45.70 -43.35 33.26
C GLN A 324 46.17 -42.47 34.46
N GLY A 325 45.20 -42.25 35.34
CA GLY A 325 45.34 -42.02 36.80
C GLY A 325 44.32 -41.06 37.33
N ASP A 326 43.14 -41.47 37.78
CA ASP A 326 42.78 -41.85 39.20
C ASP A 326 43.15 -40.73 40.23
N THR A 327 42.26 -40.28 41.01
CA THR A 327 41.57 -40.79 42.20
C THR A 327 40.96 -39.64 43.01
N ASP A 328 39.77 -39.95 43.57
CA ASP A 328 39.28 -39.75 44.93
C ASP A 328 39.36 -38.33 45.58
N SER A 329 38.43 -37.85 46.33
CA SER A 329 37.49 -38.44 47.30
C SER A 329 36.73 -37.33 48.04
N LEU A 330 35.50 -37.64 48.41
CA LEU A 330 34.84 -37.49 49.74
C LEU A 330 34.48 -36.09 50.31
N GLY A 331 33.24 -36.07 50.76
CA GLY A 331 32.73 -35.39 51.95
C GLY A 331 31.42 -34.64 51.73
N GLU A 332 30.22 -35.24 51.90
CA GLU A 332 29.37 -35.27 53.13
C GLU A 332 29.17 -33.86 53.72
N ASP A 333 28.01 -33.34 53.92
CA ASP A 333 26.82 -33.78 54.66
C ASP A 333 25.62 -32.83 54.53
N ASN A 334 24.42 -33.42 54.47
CA ASN A 334 23.17 -33.19 55.23
C ASN A 334 22.54 -31.78 55.40
N HIS A 335 21.32 -31.60 55.08
CA HIS A 335 20.06 -31.84 55.78
C HIS A 335 18.85 -31.24 55.06
N GLU A 336 17.88 -32.13 54.85
CA GLU A 336 16.44 -32.06 55.19
C GLU A 336 15.69 -30.75 54.90
N SER A 337 14.58 -30.73 54.34
CA SER A 337 13.32 -31.45 54.18
C SER A 337 12.34 -30.43 53.59
N ASP A 338 11.44 -30.69 52.78
CA ASP A 338 10.16 -31.32 52.78
C ASP A 338 9.44 -31.27 51.45
N LYS A 339 8.98 -32.41 51.05
CA LYS A 339 7.76 -32.77 50.34
C LYS A 339 6.96 -31.68 49.56
N ASN A 340 6.79 -31.83 48.24
CA ASN A 340 5.55 -32.42 47.75
C ASN A 340 5.68 -32.85 46.27
N ASN A 341 5.31 -34.10 46.08
CA ASN A 341 5.02 -34.77 44.82
C ASN A 341 4.08 -33.96 43.94
N ASP A 342 4.40 -33.88 42.66
CA ASP A 342 3.47 -34.37 41.63
C ASP A 342 4.24 -34.69 40.35
N SER A 343 4.57 -35.96 40.24
CA SER A 343 4.98 -36.59 38.99
C SER A 343 3.74 -36.81 38.13
N LEU A 344 3.59 -36.01 37.07
CA LEU A 344 2.66 -36.33 35.98
C LEU A 344 3.44 -36.90 34.79
N SER A 345 3.50 -38.24 34.85
CA SER A 345 3.88 -39.10 33.73
C SER A 345 3.07 -38.76 32.47
N ASN A 346 3.80 -38.42 31.37
CA ASN A 346 3.28 -38.45 30.01
C ASN A 346 2.93 -39.91 29.63
N GLN A 347 1.70 -40.30 29.86
CA GLN A 347 1.10 -41.44 29.18
C GLN A 347 0.21 -40.97 28.05
N LEU A 348 0.60 -41.27 26.85
CA LEU A 348 -0.26 -41.24 25.64
C LEU A 348 -1.43 -42.22 25.89
N PRO A 349 -2.68 -41.79 25.73
CA PRO A 349 -3.79 -42.73 25.80
C PRO A 349 -3.80 -43.60 24.55
N PRO A 350 -4.20 -44.88 24.65
CA PRO A 350 -4.30 -45.78 23.51
C PRO A 350 -5.36 -45.32 22.53
N ALA A 351 -5.10 -45.55 21.23
CA ALA A 351 -6.00 -45.26 20.15
C ALA A 351 -7.23 -46.16 20.22
N ASP A 352 -8.36 -45.62 20.65
CA ASP A 352 -9.66 -46.27 20.51
C ASP A 352 -10.10 -46.25 19.04
N GLU A 353 -10.27 -47.41 18.47
CA GLU A 353 -10.69 -47.62 17.06
C GLU A 353 -12.16 -47.23 16.77
N ASN A 354 -12.94 -46.78 17.73
CA ASN A 354 -14.36 -46.39 17.57
C ASN A 354 -14.72 -45.14 18.39
N GLY A 355 -13.96 -44.06 18.26
CA GLY A 355 -14.25 -42.80 18.91
C GLY A 355 -14.83 -41.73 17.97
N GLU A 356 -16.10 -41.41 18.07
CA GLU A 356 -16.64 -40.15 17.64
C GLU A 356 -15.90 -39.01 18.35
N SER A 357 -14.94 -38.36 17.66
CA SER A 357 -14.27 -37.20 18.20
C SER A 357 -15.26 -36.06 18.40
N LYS A 358 -15.46 -35.65 19.64
CA LYS A 358 -16.32 -34.50 20.02
C LYS A 358 -15.89 -33.26 19.23
N GLU A 359 -16.85 -32.67 18.54
CA GLU A 359 -16.65 -31.38 17.86
C GLU A 359 -16.41 -30.27 18.86
N ARG A 360 -15.38 -29.46 18.63
CA ARG A 360 -15.03 -28.32 19.49
C ARG A 360 -14.95 -27.05 18.67
N THR A 361 -15.38 -25.93 19.23
CA THR A 361 -15.28 -24.60 18.68
C THR A 361 -14.37 -23.75 19.55
N ASP A 362 -13.32 -23.18 18.98
CA ASP A 362 -12.37 -22.29 19.67
C ASP A 362 -12.60 -20.84 19.25
N SER A 363 -12.51 -19.90 20.20
CA SER A 363 -12.63 -18.46 19.91
C SER A 363 -11.42 -17.94 19.11
N ALA A 364 -11.63 -16.95 18.25
CA ALA A 364 -10.56 -16.30 17.51
C ALA A 364 -9.74 -15.37 18.41
N ASP A 365 -8.41 -15.38 18.26
CA ASP A 365 -7.53 -14.40 18.89
C ASP A 365 -7.39 -13.18 17.98
N ILE A 366 -7.87 -12.01 18.45
CA ILE A 366 -7.94 -10.75 17.69
C ILE A 366 -6.72 -9.86 17.99
N SER A 367 -5.85 -10.27 18.92
CA SER A 367 -4.70 -9.47 19.37
C SER A 367 -3.55 -9.37 18.33
N VAL A 368 -3.58 -10.17 17.29
CA VAL A 368 -2.55 -10.15 16.23
C VAL A 368 -2.61 -8.84 15.44
N GLN A 369 -1.63 -7.97 15.60
CA GLN A 369 -1.49 -6.75 14.79
C GLN A 369 -0.87 -7.09 13.43
N LEU A 370 -1.59 -6.82 12.35
CA LEU A 370 -1.12 -7.01 10.99
C LEU A 370 -1.09 -5.65 10.28
N PRO A 371 -0.05 -5.34 9.47
CA PRO A 371 -0.03 -4.12 8.67
C PRO A 371 -1.07 -4.15 7.55
N PRO A 372 -1.49 -3.00 7.01
CA PRO A 372 -2.46 -2.94 5.91
C PRO A 372 -1.96 -3.68 4.67
N ILE A 373 -2.80 -4.52 4.10
CA ILE A 373 -2.46 -5.37 2.95
C ILE A 373 -2.50 -4.57 1.64
N TRP A 374 -1.35 -4.38 0.99
CA TRP A 374 -1.22 -3.73 -0.31
C TRP A 374 -1.11 -4.78 -1.42
N ILE A 375 -2.03 -4.74 -2.38
CA ILE A 375 -1.89 -5.47 -3.64
C ILE A 375 -1.54 -4.46 -4.71
N GLU A 376 -0.37 -4.60 -5.34
CA GLU A 376 -0.05 -3.82 -6.52
C GLU A 376 -1.04 -4.12 -7.66
N PRO A 377 -1.37 -3.14 -8.50
CA PRO A 377 -2.32 -3.35 -9.58
C PRO A 377 -1.82 -4.46 -10.51
N ALA A 378 -2.66 -5.46 -10.73
CA ALA A 378 -2.43 -6.46 -11.77
C ALA A 378 -2.28 -5.77 -13.13
N ASP A 379 -1.58 -6.41 -14.07
CA ASP A 379 -1.27 -5.92 -15.40
C ASP A 379 -2.37 -5.00 -15.98
N LYS A 380 -2.05 -3.72 -16.16
CA LYS A 380 -2.94 -2.67 -16.68
C LYS A 380 -3.51 -2.96 -18.09
N ARG A 381 -2.96 -3.98 -18.78
CA ARG A 381 -3.36 -4.36 -20.15
C ARG A 381 -4.60 -5.27 -20.18
N LYS A 382 -4.96 -5.91 -19.06
CA LYS A 382 -6.10 -6.83 -19.01
C LYS A 382 -7.38 -6.10 -18.62
N VAL A 383 -8.45 -6.32 -19.39
CA VAL A 383 -9.78 -5.80 -19.14
C VAL A 383 -10.50 -6.72 -18.15
N LYS A 384 -10.88 -6.22 -16.97
CA LYS A 384 -11.63 -7.00 -15.96
C LYS A 384 -13.03 -6.45 -15.77
N LYS A 385 -14.00 -7.37 -15.59
CA LYS A 385 -15.39 -7.05 -15.21
C LYS A 385 -15.54 -7.10 -13.69
N GLY A 386 -16.45 -6.31 -13.12
CA GLY A 386 -16.69 -6.29 -11.68
C GLY A 386 -16.67 -4.89 -11.06
N SER A 387 -16.84 -4.79 -9.74
CA SER A 387 -16.76 -3.54 -8.97
C SER A 387 -16.05 -3.77 -7.63
N GLY A 388 -15.20 -2.84 -7.19
CA GLY A 388 -14.44 -2.91 -5.96
C GLY A 388 -13.57 -1.68 -5.75
N LYS A 389 -12.67 -1.70 -4.78
CA LYS A 389 -11.78 -0.57 -4.47
C LYS A 389 -10.30 -0.88 -4.62
N ARG A 390 -9.91 -2.15 -4.82
CA ARG A 390 -8.51 -2.58 -4.70
C ARG A 390 -7.68 -2.41 -6.00
N THR A 391 -8.10 -3.03 -7.09
CA THR A 391 -7.30 -3.10 -8.32
C THR A 391 -7.83 -2.18 -9.40
N LEU A 392 -6.98 -1.30 -9.95
CA LEU A 392 -7.32 -0.46 -11.10
C LEU A 392 -7.17 -1.28 -12.38
N THR A 393 -8.21 -1.30 -13.22
CA THR A 393 -8.21 -2.05 -14.48
C THR A 393 -8.92 -1.28 -15.58
N ARG A 394 -8.49 -1.49 -16.83
CA ARG A 394 -9.26 -1.00 -17.99
C ARG A 394 -10.60 -1.72 -18.07
N THR A 395 -11.61 -1.03 -18.51
CA THR A 395 -12.95 -1.59 -18.69
C THR A 395 -13.47 -1.31 -20.09
N SER A 396 -14.06 -2.32 -20.70
CA SER A 396 -14.80 -2.19 -21.96
C SER A 396 -16.26 -1.77 -21.76
N LEU A 397 -16.71 -1.65 -20.50
CA LEU A 397 -18.04 -1.18 -20.16
C LEU A 397 -18.08 0.35 -20.20
N MET A 398 -19.22 0.94 -20.55
CA MET A 398 -19.45 2.39 -20.49
C MET A 398 -19.40 2.96 -19.06
N GLN A 399 -18.94 2.17 -18.10
CA GLN A 399 -18.79 2.51 -16.68
C GLN A 399 -17.32 2.66 -16.35
N GLY A 400 -17.02 3.62 -15.49
CA GLY A 400 -15.65 3.89 -15.06
C GLY A 400 -15.22 5.30 -15.43
N ARG A 401 -14.05 5.69 -14.90
CA ARG A 401 -13.48 7.02 -15.13
C ARG A 401 -12.84 7.08 -16.51
N TYR A 402 -13.14 8.11 -17.28
CA TYR A 402 -12.44 8.45 -18.52
C TYR A 402 -11.02 8.89 -18.18
N VAL A 403 -10.03 8.24 -18.79
CA VAL A 403 -8.62 8.45 -18.50
C VAL A 403 -7.91 9.11 -19.68
N ARG A 404 -8.10 8.56 -20.87
CA ARG A 404 -7.51 9.08 -22.11
C ARG A 404 -8.34 8.66 -23.31
N ALA A 405 -8.07 9.28 -24.45
CA ALA A 405 -8.63 8.89 -25.72
C ALA A 405 -7.60 8.15 -26.58
N GLU A 406 -8.08 7.16 -27.34
CA GLU A 406 -7.26 6.43 -28.32
C GLU A 406 -8.00 6.39 -29.66
N SER A 407 -7.27 6.21 -30.77
CA SER A 407 -7.90 5.92 -32.07
C SER A 407 -8.55 4.53 -32.01
N PRO A 408 -9.83 4.39 -32.40
CA PRO A 408 -10.52 3.12 -32.34
C PRO A 408 -9.89 2.11 -33.31
N LYS A 409 -9.69 0.87 -32.86
CA LYS A 409 -9.19 -0.24 -33.72
C LYS A 409 -10.29 -0.83 -34.61
N GLU A 410 -11.51 -0.71 -34.16
CA GLU A 410 -12.74 -1.15 -34.83
C GLU A 410 -13.76 -0.01 -34.80
N LYS A 411 -15.06 -0.33 -34.88
CA LYS A 411 -16.10 0.68 -34.72
C LYS A 411 -16.14 1.18 -33.27
N ALA A 412 -15.95 2.50 -33.09
CA ALA A 412 -15.96 3.13 -31.76
C ALA A 412 -17.27 2.86 -31.02
N LYS A 413 -17.19 2.37 -29.79
CA LYS A 413 -18.34 2.07 -28.92
C LYS A 413 -18.64 3.20 -27.94
N ASP A 414 -17.60 3.91 -27.47
CA ASP A 414 -17.70 4.99 -26.47
C ASP A 414 -16.87 6.19 -26.96
N ILE A 415 -17.51 7.09 -27.69
CA ILE A 415 -16.82 8.20 -28.34
C ILE A 415 -16.37 9.25 -27.33
N ALA A 416 -15.09 9.64 -27.40
CA ALA A 416 -14.51 10.77 -26.69
C ALA A 416 -14.76 12.06 -27.48
N PHE A 417 -15.88 12.74 -27.22
CA PHE A 417 -16.29 13.92 -27.98
C PHE A 417 -15.25 15.04 -27.93
N ASP A 418 -14.68 15.31 -26.77
CA ASP A 418 -13.62 16.30 -26.55
C ASP A 418 -12.38 16.03 -27.41
N ALA A 419 -11.89 14.80 -27.39
CA ALA A 419 -10.72 14.41 -28.19
C ALA A 419 -11.04 14.29 -29.68
N THR A 420 -12.26 13.90 -30.06
CA THR A 420 -12.73 13.85 -31.44
C THR A 420 -12.80 15.24 -32.04
N ILE A 421 -13.39 16.22 -31.34
CA ILE A 421 -13.45 17.62 -31.78
C ILE A 421 -12.05 18.18 -31.88
N ARG A 422 -11.17 17.91 -30.93
CA ARG A 422 -9.76 18.35 -30.95
C ARG A 422 -9.00 17.78 -32.14
N ALA A 423 -9.23 16.52 -32.50
CA ALA A 423 -8.64 15.92 -33.69
C ALA A 423 -9.19 16.52 -35.00
N ALA A 424 -10.48 16.87 -35.07
CA ALA A 424 -11.13 17.47 -36.23
C ALA A 424 -10.79 18.96 -36.41
N ALA A 425 -10.52 19.69 -35.33
CA ALA A 425 -10.38 21.15 -35.32
C ALA A 425 -9.34 21.69 -36.32
N PRO A 426 -8.11 21.15 -36.46
CA PRO A 426 -7.13 21.67 -37.41
C PRO A 426 -7.54 21.53 -38.89
N HIS A 427 -8.46 20.62 -39.17
CA HIS A 427 -8.86 20.27 -40.54
C HIS A 427 -10.11 21.02 -41.03
N GLN A 428 -10.73 21.88 -40.22
CA GLN A 428 -12.02 22.51 -40.54
C GLN A 428 -11.93 23.42 -41.78
N LYS A 429 -10.85 24.19 -41.93
CA LYS A 429 -10.68 25.08 -43.08
C LYS A 429 -10.53 24.36 -44.44
N SER A 430 -10.00 23.13 -44.40
CA SER A 430 -9.83 22.32 -45.61
C SER A 430 -11.09 21.51 -45.99
N ARG A 431 -12.08 21.45 -45.10
CA ARG A 431 -13.30 20.68 -45.28
C ARG A 431 -14.47 21.56 -45.74
N LYS A 432 -15.28 21.06 -46.65
CA LYS A 432 -16.48 21.79 -47.08
C LYS A 432 -17.51 21.73 -45.96
N SER A 433 -17.97 22.89 -45.51
CA SER A 433 -19.03 23.00 -44.51
C SER A 433 -20.37 22.58 -45.09
N ASN A 434 -21.03 21.61 -44.49
CA ASN A 434 -22.37 21.16 -44.85
C ASN A 434 -23.45 21.76 -43.91
N GLY A 435 -23.24 23.01 -43.43
CA GLY A 435 -24.11 23.64 -42.45
C GLY A 435 -23.88 23.22 -41.00
N CYS A 436 -22.91 22.33 -40.74
CA CYS A 436 -22.49 21.95 -39.40
C CYS A 436 -21.39 22.86 -38.89
N ALA A 437 -21.39 23.18 -37.61
CA ALA A 437 -20.35 23.99 -36.95
C ALA A 437 -18.97 23.32 -37.00
N VAL A 438 -18.92 21.98 -36.94
CA VAL A 438 -17.69 21.17 -37.04
C VAL A 438 -17.96 19.95 -37.93
N VAL A 439 -17.13 19.73 -38.91
CA VAL A 439 -17.18 18.57 -39.83
C VAL A 439 -16.21 17.50 -39.30
N ILE A 440 -16.74 16.38 -38.86
CA ILE A 440 -15.99 15.25 -38.28
C ILE A 440 -15.83 14.15 -39.35
N SER A 441 -14.61 13.72 -39.61
CA SER A 441 -14.27 12.57 -40.45
C SER A 441 -14.10 11.31 -39.56
N ARG A 442 -14.09 10.13 -40.20
CA ARG A 442 -13.83 8.85 -39.48
C ARG A 442 -12.47 8.84 -38.78
N ASP A 443 -11.46 9.44 -39.36
CA ASP A 443 -10.09 9.48 -38.84
C ASP A 443 -9.95 10.38 -37.59
N ASP A 444 -10.90 11.30 -37.40
CA ASP A 444 -10.94 12.17 -36.21
C ASP A 444 -11.52 11.46 -34.99
N ILE A 445 -12.28 10.37 -35.18
CA ILE A 445 -12.96 9.71 -34.09
C ILE A 445 -11.95 9.17 -33.08
N ARG A 446 -12.20 9.49 -31.82
CA ARG A 446 -11.45 9.00 -30.66
C ARG A 446 -12.38 8.26 -29.73
N GLU A 447 -11.90 7.14 -29.18
CA GLU A 447 -12.64 6.29 -28.23
C GLU A 447 -12.10 6.52 -26.83
N LYS A 448 -13.01 6.57 -25.83
CA LYS A 448 -12.65 6.72 -24.42
C LYS A 448 -12.01 5.45 -23.87
N VAL A 449 -10.82 5.57 -23.32
CA VAL A 449 -10.24 4.55 -22.47
C VAL A 449 -10.69 4.81 -21.04
N ARG A 450 -11.46 3.87 -20.48
CA ARG A 450 -12.00 3.97 -19.13
C ARG A 450 -11.30 3.00 -18.20
N GLU A 451 -11.10 3.44 -16.98
CA GLU A 451 -10.58 2.63 -15.89
C GLU A 451 -11.56 2.62 -14.72
N LYS A 452 -11.65 1.48 -14.06
CA LYS A 452 -12.39 1.35 -12.80
C LYS A 452 -11.63 0.47 -11.81
N ARG A 453 -11.91 0.65 -10.54
CA ARG A 453 -11.37 -0.23 -9.51
C ARG A 453 -12.24 -1.47 -9.39
N VAL A 454 -11.60 -2.63 -9.33
CA VAL A 454 -12.23 -3.94 -9.20
C VAL A 454 -11.74 -4.59 -7.91
N GLY A 455 -12.64 -5.25 -7.17
CA GLY A 455 -12.28 -6.06 -6.01
C GLY A 455 -11.73 -7.41 -6.44
N ASN A 456 -10.89 -8.01 -5.59
CA ASN A 456 -10.35 -9.35 -5.78
C ASN A 456 -11.29 -10.41 -5.16
N ILE A 457 -11.00 -11.67 -5.44
CA ILE A 457 -11.67 -12.81 -4.81
C ILE A 457 -10.61 -13.57 -4.02
N PHE A 458 -10.85 -13.80 -2.74
CA PHE A 458 -10.02 -14.61 -1.87
C PHE A 458 -10.72 -15.92 -1.56
N LEU A 459 -10.09 -17.04 -1.91
CA LEU A 459 -10.59 -18.36 -1.61
C LEU A 459 -9.69 -19.02 -0.56
N PHE A 460 -10.18 -19.11 0.66
CA PHE A 460 -9.51 -19.82 1.75
C PHE A 460 -9.81 -21.31 1.68
N VAL A 461 -8.77 -22.13 1.80
CA VAL A 461 -8.86 -23.60 1.88
C VAL A 461 -8.20 -23.98 3.20
N VAL A 462 -9.01 -24.27 4.22
CA VAL A 462 -8.55 -24.37 5.60
C VAL A 462 -8.63 -25.80 6.09
N ASP A 463 -7.53 -26.30 6.63
CA ASP A 463 -7.48 -27.56 7.36
C ASP A 463 -8.15 -27.38 8.73
N ALA A 464 -9.23 -28.11 8.94
CA ALA A 464 -9.95 -28.13 10.21
C ALA A 464 -9.82 -29.51 10.91
N SER A 465 -8.74 -30.25 10.62
CA SER A 465 -8.47 -31.58 11.22
C SER A 465 -8.00 -31.49 12.68
N GLY A 466 -8.02 -32.61 13.37
CA GLY A 466 -7.59 -32.73 14.77
C GLY A 466 -6.08 -32.61 14.97
N SER A 467 -5.27 -32.78 13.93
CA SER A 467 -3.81 -32.62 13.95
C SER A 467 -3.36 -31.16 14.07
N MET A 468 -4.21 -30.22 13.68
CA MET A 468 -4.06 -28.79 13.97
C MET A 468 -4.17 -28.48 15.48
N GLY A 469 -4.23 -29.44 16.31
CA GLY A 469 -4.68 -29.62 17.69
C GLY A 469 -3.96 -28.91 18.81
N ALA A 470 -3.26 -27.84 18.64
CA ALA A 470 -3.08 -26.93 19.74
C ALA A 470 -4.13 -25.81 19.61
N ARG A 471 -4.98 -25.63 20.60
CA ARG A 471 -6.01 -24.57 20.66
C ARG A 471 -5.47 -23.20 20.29
N GLU A 472 -4.25 -22.92 20.70
CA GLU A 472 -3.54 -21.66 20.38
C GLU A 472 -3.33 -21.46 18.87
N ARG A 473 -2.89 -22.49 18.14
CA ARG A 473 -2.65 -22.39 16.70
C ARG A 473 -3.91 -22.11 15.89
N MET A 474 -5.00 -22.80 16.22
CA MET A 474 -6.29 -22.55 15.55
C MET A 474 -6.83 -21.16 15.87
N ARG A 475 -6.60 -20.64 17.10
CA ARG A 475 -6.93 -19.26 17.46
C ARG A 475 -6.14 -18.27 16.62
N THR A 476 -4.83 -18.46 16.47
CA THR A 476 -3.96 -17.62 15.64
C THR A 476 -4.40 -17.65 14.17
N VAL A 477 -4.65 -18.85 13.61
CA VAL A 477 -5.14 -19.00 12.22
C VAL A 477 -6.49 -18.29 12.03
N LYS A 478 -7.43 -18.47 12.94
CA LYS A 478 -8.72 -17.76 12.90
C LYS A 478 -8.54 -16.25 12.99
N GLY A 479 -7.62 -15.76 13.82
CA GLY A 479 -7.25 -14.34 13.95
C GLY A 479 -6.72 -13.77 12.63
N VAL A 480 -5.77 -14.47 11.99
CA VAL A 480 -5.21 -14.08 10.68
C VAL A 480 -6.30 -14.03 9.61
N ILE A 481 -7.11 -15.10 9.48
CA ILE A 481 -8.21 -15.15 8.50
C ILE A 481 -9.20 -14.01 8.77
N PHE A 482 -9.56 -13.76 10.03
CA PHE A 482 -10.48 -12.69 10.40
C PHE A 482 -9.96 -11.31 9.99
N LYS A 483 -8.68 -11.04 10.20
CA LYS A 483 -8.06 -9.77 9.82
C LYS A 483 -8.05 -9.58 8.30
N ILE A 484 -7.72 -10.62 7.53
CA ILE A 484 -7.80 -10.60 6.07
C ILE A 484 -9.26 -10.34 5.61
N LEU A 485 -10.23 -10.94 6.30
CA LEU A 485 -11.66 -10.71 6.04
C LEU A 485 -12.07 -9.25 6.25
N MET A 486 -11.61 -8.63 7.35
CA MET A 486 -11.90 -7.22 7.65
C MET A 486 -11.33 -6.29 6.59
N GLU A 487 -10.10 -6.54 6.16
CA GLU A 487 -9.47 -5.75 5.10
C GLU A 487 -10.14 -5.97 3.74
N ALA A 488 -10.50 -7.21 3.41
CA ALA A 488 -11.25 -7.53 2.20
C ALA A 488 -12.58 -6.77 2.13
N TYR A 489 -13.23 -6.60 3.29
CA TYR A 489 -14.45 -5.80 3.39
C TYR A 489 -14.22 -4.32 3.08
N GLN A 490 -13.23 -3.70 3.73
CA GLN A 490 -12.89 -2.29 3.48
C GLN A 490 -12.59 -2.03 2.00
N LYS A 491 -11.98 -3.01 1.33
CA LYS A 491 -11.62 -2.94 -0.10
C LYS A 491 -12.73 -3.42 -1.04
N ARG A 492 -13.89 -3.88 -0.51
CA ARG A 492 -15.02 -4.45 -1.27
C ARG A 492 -14.63 -5.68 -2.09
N ASP A 493 -13.74 -6.51 -1.56
CA ASP A 493 -13.38 -7.80 -2.13
C ASP A 493 -14.48 -8.84 -1.84
N LYS A 494 -14.39 -9.99 -2.51
CA LYS A 494 -15.21 -11.14 -2.22
C LYS A 494 -14.38 -12.21 -1.51
N VAL A 495 -14.98 -12.91 -0.57
CA VAL A 495 -14.31 -13.97 0.18
C VAL A 495 -15.14 -15.23 0.14
N GLY A 496 -14.47 -16.36 -0.09
CA GLY A 496 -15.03 -17.71 0.03
C GLY A 496 -14.16 -18.56 0.95
N MET A 497 -14.74 -19.55 1.62
CA MET A 497 -14.04 -20.45 2.52
C MET A 497 -14.48 -21.89 2.35
N ILE A 498 -13.51 -22.78 2.21
CA ILE A 498 -13.65 -24.23 2.21
C ILE A 498 -12.94 -24.74 3.46
N ALA A 499 -13.59 -25.61 4.22
CA ALA A 499 -12.92 -26.38 5.26
C ALA A 499 -12.93 -27.86 4.91
N PHE A 500 -11.83 -28.55 5.18
CA PHE A 500 -11.74 -29.99 5.00
C PHE A 500 -11.37 -30.67 6.32
N ARG A 501 -12.16 -31.71 6.66
CA ARG A 501 -12.00 -32.49 7.90
C ARG A 501 -12.68 -33.85 7.79
N LYS A 502 -12.33 -34.78 8.69
CA LYS A 502 -12.87 -36.14 8.71
C LYS A 502 -12.70 -36.81 7.32
N ASN A 503 -13.75 -36.90 6.54
CA ASN A 503 -13.78 -37.53 5.21
C ASN A 503 -14.25 -36.62 4.09
N LYS A 504 -14.55 -35.32 4.38
CA LYS A 504 -15.22 -34.41 3.45
C LYS A 504 -14.54 -33.05 3.40
N ALA A 505 -14.73 -32.38 2.28
CA ALA A 505 -14.46 -30.96 2.14
C ALA A 505 -15.79 -30.24 1.90
N GLU A 506 -16.07 -29.21 2.70
CA GLU A 506 -17.34 -28.49 2.68
C GLU A 506 -17.10 -27.00 2.45
N VAL A 507 -18.01 -26.36 1.69
CA VAL A 507 -18.00 -24.91 1.50
C VAL A 507 -18.67 -24.28 2.72
N LEU A 508 -17.86 -23.76 3.63
CA LEU A 508 -18.38 -23.07 4.83
C LEU A 508 -18.93 -21.70 4.49
N LEU A 509 -18.27 -21.03 3.55
CA LEU A 509 -18.62 -19.69 3.11
C LEU A 509 -18.62 -19.66 1.58
N PRO A 510 -19.80 -19.56 0.92
CA PRO A 510 -19.86 -19.26 -0.50
C PRO A 510 -19.21 -17.90 -0.77
N VAL A 511 -18.68 -17.70 -1.99
CA VAL A 511 -18.01 -16.45 -2.36
C VAL A 511 -18.96 -15.27 -2.22
N THR A 512 -18.73 -14.45 -1.20
CA THR A 512 -19.60 -13.34 -0.77
C THR A 512 -18.81 -12.08 -0.42
N ARG A 513 -19.52 -10.96 -0.30
CA ARG A 513 -19.00 -9.69 0.26
C ARG A 513 -19.45 -9.45 1.71
N SER A 514 -20.26 -10.32 2.29
CA SER A 514 -20.77 -10.16 3.65
C SER A 514 -19.74 -10.64 4.67
N VAL A 515 -19.17 -9.70 5.41
CA VAL A 515 -18.17 -9.97 6.46
C VAL A 515 -18.81 -10.54 7.70
N ASP A 516 -19.98 -10.05 8.09
CA ASP A 516 -20.68 -10.54 9.28
C ASP A 516 -21.01 -12.02 9.15
N PHE A 517 -21.42 -12.45 7.94
CA PHE A 517 -21.65 -13.85 7.65
C PHE A 517 -20.36 -14.66 7.67
N ALA A 518 -19.26 -14.10 7.12
CA ALA A 518 -17.95 -14.73 7.14
C ALA A 518 -17.40 -14.87 8.56
N LYS A 519 -17.52 -13.82 9.40
CA LYS A 519 -17.13 -13.82 10.81
C LYS A 519 -17.86 -14.91 11.59
N LYS A 520 -19.20 -14.96 11.50
CA LYS A 520 -20.02 -15.95 12.20
C LYS A 520 -19.68 -17.39 11.80
N LYS A 521 -19.35 -17.63 10.52
CA LYS A 521 -18.93 -18.95 10.04
C LYS A 521 -17.53 -19.33 10.50
N LEU A 522 -16.60 -18.36 10.59
CA LEU A 522 -15.25 -18.58 11.08
C LEU A 522 -15.21 -18.86 12.58
N GLU A 523 -15.99 -18.13 13.39
CA GLU A 523 -16.12 -18.36 14.84
C GLU A 523 -16.61 -19.77 15.13
N ASN A 524 -17.61 -20.24 14.37
CA ASN A 524 -18.21 -21.55 14.51
C ASN A 524 -17.52 -22.66 13.69
N LEU A 525 -16.25 -22.44 13.24
CA LEU A 525 -15.49 -23.45 12.51
C LEU A 525 -15.25 -24.68 13.39
N PRO A 526 -15.88 -25.82 13.13
CA PRO A 526 -15.67 -27.02 13.93
C PRO A 526 -14.36 -27.69 13.55
N THR A 527 -13.59 -28.15 14.55
CA THR A 527 -12.27 -28.78 14.40
C THR A 527 -12.31 -30.24 14.84
N GLY A 528 -11.51 -31.11 14.20
CA GLY A 528 -11.35 -32.51 14.56
C GLY A 528 -11.40 -33.51 13.41
N GLY A 529 -10.83 -34.70 13.59
CA GLY A 529 -10.85 -35.81 12.64
C GLY A 529 -9.63 -35.88 11.69
N LYS A 530 -9.72 -36.73 10.67
CA LYS A 530 -8.66 -36.98 9.66
C LYS A 530 -8.56 -35.81 8.66
N THR A 531 -7.42 -35.70 7.95
CA THR A 531 -7.09 -34.64 7.01
C THR A 531 -7.24 -35.10 5.56
N PRO A 532 -8.38 -34.90 4.89
CA PRO A 532 -8.58 -35.22 3.47
C PRO A 532 -8.14 -34.06 2.57
N LEU A 533 -6.85 -33.74 2.57
CA LEU A 533 -6.27 -32.57 1.88
C LEU A 533 -6.58 -32.58 0.37
N ALA A 534 -6.45 -33.72 -0.30
CA ALA A 534 -6.79 -33.86 -1.71
C ALA A 534 -8.24 -33.45 -2.02
N LYS A 535 -9.20 -33.84 -1.15
CA LYS A 535 -10.60 -33.43 -1.32
C LYS A 535 -10.82 -31.93 -1.13
N GLY A 536 -10.05 -31.30 -0.23
CA GLY A 536 -10.01 -29.84 -0.08
C GLY A 536 -9.61 -29.14 -1.36
N LEU A 537 -8.54 -29.63 -2.01
CA LEU A 537 -8.02 -29.10 -3.27
C LEU A 537 -8.98 -29.33 -4.45
N ILE A 538 -9.62 -30.51 -4.52
CA ILE A 538 -10.67 -30.78 -5.52
C ILE A 538 -11.81 -29.78 -5.38
N LYS A 539 -12.28 -29.56 -4.14
CA LYS A 539 -13.38 -28.63 -3.89
C LYS A 539 -13.01 -27.18 -4.23
N ALA A 540 -11.74 -26.80 -4.00
CA ALA A 540 -11.20 -25.52 -4.45
C ALA A 540 -11.23 -25.41 -5.98
N SER A 541 -10.80 -26.43 -6.68
CA SER A 541 -10.85 -26.52 -8.15
C SER A 541 -12.28 -26.34 -8.69
N ASP A 542 -13.29 -27.00 -8.08
CA ASP A 542 -14.70 -26.87 -8.48
C ASP A 542 -15.20 -25.42 -8.36
N ILE A 543 -14.85 -24.74 -7.26
CA ILE A 543 -15.22 -23.33 -7.05
C ILE A 543 -14.51 -22.42 -8.05
N LEU A 544 -13.24 -22.66 -8.32
CA LEU A 544 -12.48 -21.90 -9.31
C LEU A 544 -13.10 -22.05 -10.70
N ASP A 545 -13.52 -23.25 -11.09
CA ASP A 545 -14.20 -23.49 -12.37
C ASP A 545 -15.55 -22.79 -12.45
N MET A 546 -16.30 -22.79 -11.36
CA MET A 546 -17.56 -22.05 -11.28
C MET A 546 -17.34 -20.54 -11.44
N LEU A 547 -16.33 -19.98 -10.78
CA LEU A 547 -15.97 -18.56 -10.89
C LEU A 547 -15.54 -18.18 -12.31
N TYR A 548 -14.72 -19.01 -12.97
CA TYR A 548 -14.31 -18.79 -14.35
C TYR A 548 -15.46 -18.85 -15.35
N ARG A 549 -16.42 -19.75 -15.15
CA ARG A 549 -17.64 -19.80 -15.98
C ARG A 549 -18.51 -18.55 -15.83
N GLN A 550 -18.56 -17.96 -14.63
CA GLN A 550 -19.28 -16.71 -14.39
C GLN A 550 -18.58 -15.49 -14.99
N ASP A 551 -17.27 -15.45 -14.87
CA ASP A 551 -16.44 -14.34 -15.40
C ASP A 551 -15.00 -14.80 -15.59
N SER A 552 -14.64 -15.08 -16.83
CA SER A 552 -13.28 -15.54 -17.23
C SER A 552 -12.17 -14.52 -16.98
N THR A 553 -12.52 -13.28 -16.66
CA THR A 553 -11.55 -12.21 -16.39
C THR A 553 -11.17 -12.10 -14.91
N GLN A 554 -11.82 -12.86 -14.03
CA GLN A 554 -11.50 -12.86 -12.59
C GLN A 554 -10.24 -13.69 -12.33
N GLU A 555 -9.40 -13.17 -11.45
CA GLU A 555 -8.19 -13.86 -10.97
C GLU A 555 -8.31 -14.04 -9.45
N PRO A 556 -8.95 -15.13 -9.00
CA PRO A 556 -9.06 -15.42 -7.57
C PRO A 556 -7.67 -15.74 -6.98
N VAL A 557 -7.44 -15.28 -5.75
CA VAL A 557 -6.27 -15.62 -4.93
C VAL A 557 -6.65 -16.81 -4.06
N VAL A 558 -5.88 -17.88 -4.12
CA VAL A 558 -6.10 -19.07 -3.29
C VAL A 558 -5.15 -19.04 -2.09
N ILE A 559 -5.69 -19.23 -0.88
CA ILE A 559 -4.92 -19.28 0.36
C ILE A 559 -5.18 -20.64 1.01
N LEU A 560 -4.18 -21.52 0.95
CA LEU A 560 -4.22 -22.83 1.59
C LEU A 560 -3.58 -22.72 2.98
N VAL A 561 -4.31 -23.15 4.01
CA VAL A 561 -3.82 -23.24 5.39
C VAL A 561 -3.87 -24.69 5.83
N THR A 562 -2.71 -25.31 6.06
CA THR A 562 -2.60 -26.73 6.39
C THR A 562 -1.33 -27.03 7.18
N ASP A 563 -1.33 -28.08 8.01
CA ASP A 563 -0.14 -28.64 8.64
C ASP A 563 0.61 -29.65 7.74
N GLY A 564 0.15 -29.79 6.49
CA GLY A 564 0.75 -30.67 5.51
C GLY A 564 0.53 -32.17 5.77
N ARG A 565 -0.28 -32.56 6.74
CA ARG A 565 -0.60 -33.97 6.99
C ARG A 565 -1.75 -34.39 6.09
N ALA A 566 -1.50 -35.26 5.10
CA ALA A 566 -2.54 -35.91 4.32
C ALA A 566 -2.76 -37.32 4.90
N THR A 567 -3.86 -37.52 5.62
CA THR A 567 -4.14 -38.80 6.31
C THR A 567 -5.21 -39.62 5.61
N LYS A 568 -5.87 -39.05 4.56
CA LYS A 568 -6.90 -39.75 3.80
C LYS A 568 -6.84 -39.38 2.31
N GLY A 569 -6.80 -40.41 1.45
CA GLY A 569 -6.85 -40.28 0.01
C GLY A 569 -8.24 -40.00 -0.55
N ILE A 570 -8.33 -39.86 -1.87
CA ILE A 570 -9.58 -39.61 -2.60
C ILE A 570 -10.48 -40.83 -2.54
N THR A 571 -9.89 -42.02 -2.74
CA THR A 571 -10.58 -43.33 -2.69
C THR A 571 -10.00 -44.19 -1.57
N ASN A 572 -10.74 -45.23 -1.18
CA ASN A 572 -10.21 -46.21 -0.22
C ASN A 572 -9.07 -47.00 -0.88
N GLY A 573 -7.83 -46.85 -0.31
CA GLY A 573 -6.63 -47.50 -0.81
C GLY A 573 -5.70 -46.62 -1.66
N SER A 574 -6.08 -45.40 -2.02
CA SER A 574 -5.16 -44.46 -2.68
C SER A 574 -4.17 -43.83 -1.68
N ASP A 575 -2.98 -43.47 -2.17
CA ASP A 575 -1.97 -42.77 -1.39
C ASP A 575 -2.41 -41.30 -1.15
N PRO A 576 -2.66 -40.91 0.09
CA PRO A 576 -3.14 -39.57 0.41
C PRO A 576 -2.19 -38.46 -0.02
N VAL A 577 -0.89 -38.72 0.02
CA VAL A 577 0.18 -37.75 -0.32
C VAL A 577 0.24 -37.53 -1.82
N ASN A 578 0.24 -38.59 -2.59
CA ASN A 578 0.28 -38.52 -4.04
C ASN A 578 -1.00 -37.93 -4.62
N ASP A 579 -2.16 -38.24 -4.04
CA ASP A 579 -3.44 -37.63 -4.39
C ASP A 579 -3.39 -36.11 -4.17
N ALA A 580 -2.91 -35.64 -3.01
CA ALA A 580 -2.80 -34.23 -2.69
C ALA A 580 -1.85 -33.47 -3.62
N VAL A 581 -0.69 -34.08 -3.94
CA VAL A 581 0.30 -33.51 -4.87
C VAL A 581 -0.26 -33.41 -6.29
N SER A 582 -1.00 -34.44 -6.75
CA SER A 582 -1.64 -34.43 -8.08
C SER A 582 -2.67 -33.31 -8.21
N GLU A 583 -3.52 -33.12 -7.19
CA GLU A 583 -4.52 -32.04 -7.18
C GLU A 583 -3.88 -30.65 -7.04
N ALA A 584 -2.81 -30.53 -6.25
CA ALA A 584 -2.01 -29.32 -6.15
C ALA A 584 -1.46 -28.87 -7.51
N LYS A 585 -0.93 -29.81 -8.28
CA LYS A 585 -0.41 -29.55 -9.63
C LYS A 585 -1.50 -29.06 -10.59
N LYS A 586 -2.73 -29.58 -10.48
CA LYS A 586 -3.87 -29.09 -11.30
C LYS A 586 -4.18 -27.63 -11.02
N ILE A 587 -4.13 -27.20 -9.75
CA ILE A 587 -4.32 -25.80 -9.37
C ILE A 587 -3.14 -24.95 -9.88
N GLY A 588 -1.90 -25.43 -9.74
CA GLY A 588 -0.70 -24.74 -10.21
C GLY A 588 -0.71 -24.48 -11.73
N ASN A 589 -1.20 -25.44 -12.52
CA ASN A 589 -1.33 -25.29 -13.97
C ASN A 589 -2.27 -24.15 -14.40
N ARG A 590 -3.15 -23.69 -13.52
CA ARG A 590 -4.04 -22.53 -13.77
C ARG A 590 -3.30 -21.20 -13.68
N LYS A 591 -2.04 -21.20 -13.21
CA LYS A 591 -1.21 -19.99 -13.03
C LYS A 591 -1.90 -18.88 -12.22
N LEU A 592 -2.67 -19.25 -11.21
CA LEU A 592 -3.29 -18.33 -10.27
C LEU A 592 -2.31 -17.90 -9.19
N PRO A 593 -2.55 -16.73 -8.56
CA PRO A 593 -1.88 -16.38 -7.31
C PRO A 593 -2.29 -17.36 -6.21
N VAL A 594 -1.33 -18.10 -5.66
CA VAL A 594 -1.54 -19.04 -4.56
C VAL A 594 -0.57 -18.76 -3.43
N ALA A 595 -1.06 -18.81 -2.20
CA ALA A 595 -0.26 -18.80 -0.98
C ALA A 595 -0.52 -20.06 -0.15
N VAL A 596 0.52 -20.66 0.40
CA VAL A 596 0.41 -21.78 1.33
C VAL A 596 0.95 -21.36 2.68
N ILE A 597 0.11 -21.42 3.68
CA ILE A 597 0.44 -21.15 5.09
C ILE A 597 0.58 -22.49 5.79
N ASP A 598 1.81 -22.83 6.14
CA ASP A 598 2.16 -24.05 6.84
C ASP A 598 2.02 -23.83 8.35
N THR A 599 1.19 -24.65 8.97
CA THR A 599 0.96 -24.64 10.42
C THR A 599 1.64 -25.81 11.12
N GLU A 600 2.54 -26.55 10.42
CA GLU A 600 3.28 -27.66 10.99
C GLU A 600 4.20 -27.18 12.11
N SER A 601 4.05 -27.77 13.29
CA SER A 601 4.91 -27.53 14.46
C SER A 601 5.37 -28.86 15.04
N GLY A 602 6.60 -28.92 15.55
CA GLY A 602 7.17 -30.10 16.19
C GLY A 602 8.59 -30.39 15.69
N PHE A 603 9.23 -31.33 16.38
CA PHE A 603 10.63 -31.74 16.10
C PHE A 603 10.79 -32.47 14.75
N ILE A 604 9.75 -33.20 14.30
CA ILE A 604 9.76 -33.93 13.04
C ILE A 604 8.87 -33.20 12.07
N LYS A 605 9.46 -32.58 11.03
CA LYS A 605 8.76 -31.88 9.97
C LYS A 605 8.64 -32.80 8.75
N LEU A 606 7.41 -33.10 8.35
CA LEU A 606 7.11 -33.90 7.15
C LEU A 606 7.33 -33.11 5.86
N GLY A 607 7.26 -31.78 5.91
CA GLY A 607 7.54 -30.88 4.79
C GLY A 607 6.59 -31.03 3.59
N LEU A 608 5.45 -31.69 3.76
CA LEU A 608 4.49 -31.90 2.67
C LEU A 608 3.85 -30.58 2.22
N ALA A 609 3.56 -29.66 3.14
CA ALA A 609 3.05 -28.34 2.80
C ALA A 609 4.00 -27.59 1.85
N LYS A 610 5.31 -27.67 2.08
CA LYS A 610 6.34 -27.11 1.20
C LYS A 610 6.35 -27.77 -0.18
N LYS A 611 6.19 -29.10 -0.24
CA LYS A 611 6.09 -29.85 -1.52
C LYS A 611 4.85 -29.42 -2.31
N ILE A 612 3.70 -29.29 -1.64
CA ILE A 612 2.45 -28.83 -2.24
C ILE A 612 2.61 -27.38 -2.76
N ALA A 613 3.22 -26.50 -1.98
CA ALA A 613 3.48 -25.13 -2.40
C ALA A 613 4.32 -25.08 -3.68
N LYS A 614 5.35 -25.92 -3.79
CA LYS A 614 6.20 -26.04 -4.99
C LYS A 614 5.39 -26.48 -6.21
N GLU A 615 4.55 -27.51 -6.08
CA GLU A 615 3.73 -28.03 -7.19
C GLU A 615 2.63 -27.03 -7.63
N MET A 616 2.13 -26.22 -6.70
CA MET A 616 1.17 -25.15 -6.99
C MET A 616 1.82 -23.89 -7.55
N GLY A 617 3.15 -23.77 -7.53
CA GLY A 617 3.85 -22.50 -7.81
C GLY A 617 3.49 -21.42 -6.82
N ALA A 618 3.22 -21.80 -5.57
CA ALA A 618 2.71 -20.93 -4.50
C ALA A 618 3.82 -20.30 -3.68
N SER A 619 3.54 -19.13 -3.13
CA SER A 619 4.36 -18.54 -2.06
C SER A 619 4.16 -19.35 -0.77
N TYR A 620 5.24 -19.76 -0.12
CA TYR A 620 5.23 -20.60 1.08
C TYR A 620 5.59 -19.78 2.32
N PHE A 621 4.79 -19.95 3.37
CA PHE A 621 4.96 -19.26 4.66
C PHE A 621 4.75 -20.25 5.81
N HIS A 622 5.56 -20.11 6.87
CA HIS A 622 5.43 -20.92 8.08
C HIS A 622 4.85 -20.07 9.21
N LEU A 623 3.81 -20.56 9.89
CA LEU A 623 3.06 -19.79 10.88
C LEU A 623 3.93 -19.27 12.04
N ASP A 624 4.81 -20.09 12.61
CA ASP A 624 5.67 -19.72 13.75
C ASP A 624 6.76 -18.69 13.42
N LYS A 625 7.05 -18.50 12.12
CA LYS A 625 8.04 -17.55 11.61
C LYS A 625 7.40 -16.36 10.92
N MET A 626 6.07 -16.29 10.90
CA MET A 626 5.36 -15.19 10.24
C MET A 626 5.50 -13.92 11.06
N THR A 627 6.31 -13.01 10.55
CA THR A 627 6.35 -11.62 10.98
C THR A 627 5.27 -10.82 10.25
N GLU A 628 4.96 -9.62 10.74
CA GLU A 628 4.06 -8.69 10.06
C GLU A 628 4.50 -8.42 8.59
N ASN A 629 5.80 -8.45 8.31
CA ASN A 629 6.36 -8.29 6.98
C ASN A 629 6.13 -9.49 6.06
N ASP A 630 6.03 -10.71 6.58
CA ASP A 630 5.81 -11.91 5.75
C ASP A 630 4.39 -11.96 5.19
N LEU A 631 3.42 -11.43 5.91
CA LEU A 631 2.06 -11.25 5.40
C LEU A 631 2.01 -10.21 4.26
N LEU A 632 2.83 -9.16 4.35
CA LEU A 632 3.05 -8.22 3.24
C LEU A 632 3.75 -8.91 2.05
N HIS A 633 4.69 -9.81 2.32
CA HIS A 633 5.36 -10.62 1.30
C HIS A 633 4.44 -11.63 0.63
N ILE A 634 3.50 -12.26 1.35
CA ILE A 634 2.45 -13.13 0.77
C ILE A 634 1.74 -12.39 -0.37
N TRP A 635 1.44 -11.13 -0.15
CA TRP A 635 0.73 -10.30 -1.12
C TRP A 635 1.63 -9.79 -2.25
N ARG A 636 2.86 -9.41 -1.95
CA ARG A 636 3.83 -8.91 -2.95
C ARG A 636 4.33 -10.04 -3.86
N SER A 637 4.72 -11.18 -3.31
CA SER A 637 5.28 -12.30 -4.08
C SER A 637 4.23 -13.03 -4.90
N THR A 638 2.99 -13.10 -4.43
CA THR A 638 1.87 -13.71 -5.18
C THR A 638 1.54 -12.91 -6.44
N VAL A 639 1.87 -11.62 -6.48
CA VAL A 639 1.63 -10.72 -7.62
C VAL A 639 2.90 -10.46 -8.45
N TYR A 640 4.10 -10.51 -7.84
CA TYR A 640 5.36 -10.08 -8.46
C TYR A 640 6.08 -11.17 -9.27
N ASN A 641 5.90 -12.45 -8.96
CA ASN A 641 6.59 -13.57 -9.66
C ASN A 641 6.13 -13.82 -11.11
N ARG A 642 5.24 -12.99 -11.66
CA ARG A 642 4.77 -13.08 -13.06
C ARG A 642 5.61 -12.31 -14.08
N ASN A 643 6.58 -11.49 -13.66
CA ASN A 643 7.37 -10.67 -14.58
C ASN A 643 8.75 -11.23 -14.94
N LYS A 644 9.06 -12.49 -14.55
CA LYS A 644 10.31 -13.19 -14.87
C LYS A 644 10.04 -14.57 -15.52
N GLY A 645 9.08 -14.66 -16.41
CA GLY A 645 8.84 -15.83 -17.22
C GLY A 645 8.42 -15.43 -18.63
#